data_0ae77528ffccdb2148ab6aa4e12e196f
#
_entry.id   0ae77528ffccdb2148ab6aa4e12e196f
#
_cell.length_a   1.000
_cell.length_b   1.000
_cell.length_c   1.000
_cell.angle_alpha   90.00
_cell.angle_beta   90.00
_cell.angle_gamma   90.00
#
_symmetry.space_group_name_H-M   'P 1'
#
loop_
_entity.id
_entity.type
_entity.pdbx_description
1 polymer ?
#
loop_
_entity_poly.entity_id
_entity_poly.type
_entity_poly.pdbx_seq_one_letter_code
_entity_poly.pdbx_strand_id
1 'polypeptide(L)'
;MEQTHQYAWIIPFLPLLVPMLIGVGLLLFPTATKNFRRMWAFPSILLLSIVMIFATNLSIQQINASSIYQYVWSWTLDNDFSLECGYLIDPLTSIMLMLITTVGIMVLIYSDNYMAHDQGYLRFFAYMSFFSTSMLGLVTSSNLVQIYIFWELVGMCSYLLIGFWFTRPPAGNACQKAFVTNRVGDFGLLLGILGFYWITGSFEFRDLFEIFNNLISNNEVNCPFVTLCAALLFAGAVAKSAQFPLHVWLPDAMEGPTPISALIHAATMVAAGIFLVARLLPLFIVIPYIMNLISLIGLITVLLGATLALAQKDIKRGLAYSTMSQLGYMMLALGMGSYRSALFHLITHAYSKALLFLGSGSVIHSMETIVGYSPDKSQNMVLMGGLRKHVPITKTSFLLGTLSLCGIPPLACFWSKDEILNDSWLYSPIFAIIAWATAGLTAFYMFRIYLLTFEGHLNVHFQNYSGSQNTPFYSISLWGKGCSQKINKNFRLLRMNNNESSSFFSKKTYRSDETVRKTNRGQPFIIINIVHFDTKKPFSYPYESDNTMLFPLLVLVLFTLFVGSLGIPFNQEGTDLDILAKWLAPSIDLLHQKSKDSTNWYEFLKDAIFSVSIAYFGIFLASFLYKPIYSSFKNFDLINLFVKTGPKRSRWDKILNVLYDWSYNRAYIDAFYTTSLTGSIRGLAQLIHFFDRRVIDGITNGVGIMSFFVGEGIKYVGGGRISFYLFFYFSCISIL
;
A
#
# COMPACT_ATOMS: atom_id res chain seq x y z
N MET A 1 6.97 -30.43 26.25
CA MET A 1 6.37 -29.63 25.17
C MET A 1 5.76 -28.32 25.66
N GLU A 2 5.39 -28.17 26.90
CA GLU A 2 4.83 -26.96 27.49
C GLU A 2 5.80 -25.76 27.61
N GLN A 3 7.11 -26.00 27.51
CA GLN A 3 8.12 -24.93 27.73
C GLN A 3 8.36 -24.00 26.53
N THR A 4 7.93 -24.34 25.32
CA THR A 4 8.23 -23.51 24.12
C THR A 4 7.46 -22.20 24.09
N HIS A 5 6.25 -22.16 24.66
CA HIS A 5 5.44 -20.94 24.72
C HIS A 5 6.04 -19.87 25.62
N GLN A 6 6.76 -20.26 26.69
CA GLN A 6 7.40 -19.34 27.61
C GLN A 6 8.49 -18.48 26.97
N TYR A 7 9.08 -18.96 25.88
CA TYR A 7 10.15 -18.25 25.14
C TYR A 7 9.64 -17.43 23.95
N ALA A 8 8.33 -17.28 23.78
CA ALA A 8 7.77 -16.58 22.63
C ALA A 8 8.12 -15.07 22.58
N TRP A 9 8.52 -14.48 23.71
CA TRP A 9 9.06 -13.13 23.76
C TRP A 9 10.31 -12.94 22.90
N ILE A 10 11.06 -14.00 22.61
CA ILE A 10 12.26 -13.98 21.75
C ILE A 10 11.89 -13.64 20.30
N ILE A 11 10.67 -13.92 19.84
CA ILE A 11 10.22 -13.74 18.45
C ILE A 11 10.45 -12.31 17.95
N PRO A 12 9.94 -11.24 18.58
CA PRO A 12 10.19 -9.88 18.13
C PRO A 12 11.62 -9.40 18.44
N PHE A 13 12.27 -9.89 19.51
CA PHE A 13 13.57 -9.40 19.93
C PHE A 13 14.75 -9.91 19.09
N LEU A 14 14.64 -11.14 18.57
CA LEU A 14 15.74 -11.75 17.84
C LEU A 14 16.13 -10.97 16.55
N PRO A 15 15.19 -10.60 15.67
CA PRO A 15 15.53 -9.82 14.49
C PRO A 15 15.94 -8.38 14.79
N LEU A 16 15.61 -7.83 15.97
CA LEU A 16 15.99 -6.49 16.40
C LEU A 16 17.51 -6.33 16.58
N LEU A 17 18.21 -7.41 16.85
CA LEU A 17 19.67 -7.39 17.00
C LEU A 17 20.39 -6.88 15.73
N VAL A 18 19.85 -7.18 14.54
CA VAL A 18 20.48 -6.79 13.27
C VAL A 18 20.52 -5.26 13.08
N PRO A 19 19.39 -4.54 13.13
CA PRO A 19 19.43 -3.08 12.96
C PRO A 19 20.19 -2.40 14.08
N MET A 20 20.19 -2.93 15.31
CA MET A 20 20.98 -2.41 16.40
C MET A 20 22.49 -2.56 16.13
N LEU A 21 22.94 -3.74 15.72
CA LEU A 21 24.35 -3.99 15.40
C LEU A 21 24.83 -3.17 14.20
N ILE A 22 24.01 -3.03 13.14
CA ILE A 22 24.33 -2.17 12.00
C ILE A 22 24.44 -0.71 12.45
N GLY A 23 23.51 -0.24 13.29
CA GLY A 23 23.50 1.13 13.82
C GLY A 23 24.75 1.43 14.64
N VAL A 24 25.05 0.58 15.61
CA VAL A 24 26.28 0.68 16.45
C VAL A 24 27.54 0.56 15.59
N GLY A 25 27.56 -0.39 14.64
CA GLY A 25 28.70 -0.56 13.73
C GLY A 25 28.98 0.68 12.88
N LEU A 26 27.92 1.34 12.38
CA LEU A 26 28.05 2.58 11.60
C LEU A 26 28.51 3.77 12.46
N LEU A 27 28.14 3.80 13.73
CA LEU A 27 28.59 4.85 14.67
C LEU A 27 30.05 4.67 15.08
N LEU A 28 30.45 3.44 15.46
CA LEU A 28 31.79 3.18 15.99
C LEU A 28 32.82 2.94 14.88
N PHE A 29 32.48 2.18 13.84
CA PHE A 29 33.39 1.72 12.79
C PHE A 29 32.79 1.90 11.37
N PRO A 30 32.55 3.13 10.90
CA PRO A 30 31.81 3.37 9.66
C PRO A 30 32.48 2.79 8.42
N THR A 31 33.82 2.79 8.34
CA THR A 31 34.58 2.27 7.19
C THR A 31 34.55 0.74 7.13
N ALA A 32 34.83 0.09 8.26
CA ALA A 32 34.80 -1.37 8.35
C ALA A 32 33.41 -1.93 8.08
N THR A 33 32.37 -1.35 8.66
CA THR A 33 30.98 -1.77 8.47
C THR A 33 30.54 -1.66 7.01
N LYS A 34 30.96 -0.58 6.32
CA LYS A 34 30.68 -0.39 4.88
C LYS A 34 31.45 -1.38 3.99
N ASN A 35 32.67 -1.73 4.34
CA ASN A 35 33.45 -2.70 3.57
C ASN A 35 32.86 -4.12 3.62
N PHE A 36 32.30 -4.49 4.77
CA PHE A 36 31.66 -5.80 4.97
C PHE A 36 30.15 -5.78 4.67
N ARG A 37 29.68 -4.85 3.86
CA ARG A 37 28.24 -4.63 3.63
C ARG A 37 27.43 -5.88 3.29
N ARG A 38 27.92 -6.78 2.42
CA ARG A 38 27.24 -8.02 2.04
C ARG A 38 27.14 -9.04 3.17
N MET A 39 28.08 -9.01 4.11
CA MET A 39 28.03 -9.95 5.24
C MET A 39 26.84 -9.69 6.17
N TRP A 40 26.27 -8.48 6.17
CA TRP A 40 25.13 -8.14 7.03
C TRP A 40 23.79 -8.72 6.55
N ALA A 41 23.68 -9.15 5.29
CA ALA A 41 22.52 -9.86 4.81
C ALA A 41 22.37 -11.22 5.48
N PHE A 42 23.48 -11.92 5.74
CA PHE A 42 23.48 -13.26 6.34
C PHE A 42 22.85 -13.29 7.75
N PRO A 43 23.27 -12.46 8.75
CA PRO A 43 22.64 -12.49 10.07
C PRO A 43 21.15 -12.07 10.01
N SER A 44 20.75 -11.17 9.11
CA SER A 44 19.32 -10.81 8.97
C SER A 44 18.48 -12.00 8.50
N ILE A 45 18.96 -12.75 7.53
CA ILE A 45 18.30 -13.95 7.04
C ILE A 45 18.32 -15.06 8.11
N LEU A 46 19.47 -15.29 8.75
CA LEU A 46 19.65 -16.33 9.76
C LEU A 46 18.71 -16.12 10.95
N LEU A 47 18.69 -14.90 11.54
CA LEU A 47 17.88 -14.64 12.72
C LEU A 47 16.39 -14.74 12.42
N LEU A 48 15.95 -14.26 11.24
CA LEU A 48 14.57 -14.40 10.83
C LEU A 48 14.19 -15.88 10.54
N SER A 49 15.16 -16.69 10.04
CA SER A 49 14.97 -18.14 9.85
C SER A 49 14.80 -18.89 11.17
N ILE A 50 15.53 -18.49 12.20
CA ILE A 50 15.34 -19.06 13.56
C ILE A 50 13.92 -18.72 14.05
N VAL A 51 13.47 -17.48 13.88
CA VAL A 51 12.09 -17.08 14.24
C VAL A 51 11.06 -17.90 13.45
N MET A 52 11.31 -18.18 12.17
CA MET A 52 10.43 -19.04 11.38
C MET A 52 10.31 -20.47 11.97
N ILE A 53 11.40 -21.05 12.44
CA ILE A 53 11.37 -22.37 13.09
C ILE A 53 10.53 -22.32 14.37
N PHE A 54 10.66 -21.26 15.18
CA PHE A 54 9.80 -21.05 16.34
C PHE A 54 8.33 -20.91 15.93
N ALA A 55 8.03 -20.09 14.93
CA ALA A 55 6.68 -19.86 14.44
C ALA A 55 6.04 -21.15 13.90
N THR A 56 6.78 -21.99 13.16
CA THR A 56 6.28 -23.29 12.69
C THR A 56 5.96 -24.25 13.83
N ASN A 57 6.81 -24.31 14.83
CA ASN A 57 6.56 -25.14 16.01
C ASN A 57 5.30 -24.68 16.77
N LEU A 58 5.15 -23.37 16.99
CA LEU A 58 3.94 -22.78 17.60
C LEU A 58 2.68 -23.07 16.78
N SER A 59 2.76 -22.96 15.45
CA SER A 59 1.63 -23.26 14.57
C SER A 59 1.19 -24.72 14.63
N ILE A 60 2.13 -25.66 14.65
CA ILE A 60 1.85 -27.10 14.79
C ILE A 60 1.21 -27.40 16.14
N GLN A 61 1.67 -26.74 17.22
CA GLN A 61 1.09 -26.89 18.54
C GLN A 61 -0.34 -26.34 18.60
N GLN A 62 -0.60 -25.20 17.98
CA GLN A 62 -1.94 -24.60 17.87
C GLN A 62 -2.93 -25.50 17.12
N ILE A 63 -2.50 -26.11 16.01
CA ILE A 63 -3.34 -27.05 15.24
C ILE A 63 -3.70 -28.28 16.06
N ASN A 64 -2.76 -28.79 16.90
CA ASN A 64 -2.96 -30.02 17.66
C ASN A 64 -3.70 -29.80 18.99
N ALA A 65 -3.44 -28.71 19.68
CA ALA A 65 -3.92 -28.47 21.05
C ALA A 65 -5.05 -27.44 21.15
N SER A 66 -5.29 -26.66 20.11
CA SER A 66 -6.34 -25.60 20.04
C SER A 66 -6.34 -24.65 21.26
N SER A 67 -5.17 -24.39 21.86
CA SER A 67 -5.02 -23.63 23.10
C SER A 67 -4.50 -22.22 22.83
N ILE A 68 -5.04 -21.24 23.54
CA ILE A 68 -4.62 -19.85 23.51
C ILE A 68 -3.68 -19.60 24.69
N TYR A 69 -2.49 -19.03 24.41
CA TYR A 69 -1.50 -18.70 25.43
C TYR A 69 -1.31 -17.20 25.52
N GLN A 70 -1.44 -16.67 26.73
CA GLN A 70 -1.19 -15.26 27.04
C GLN A 70 -0.22 -15.19 28.22
N TYR A 71 0.84 -14.39 28.07
CA TYR A 71 1.76 -14.07 29.14
C TYR A 71 1.83 -12.57 29.24
N VAL A 72 1.59 -12.08 30.46
CA VAL A 72 1.51 -10.66 30.76
C VAL A 72 2.39 -10.35 31.94
N TRP A 73 3.10 -9.25 31.91
CA TRP A 73 3.81 -8.69 33.05
C TRP A 73 3.53 -7.21 33.16
N SER A 74 3.38 -6.75 34.39
CA SER A 74 3.05 -5.36 34.71
C SER A 74 4.22 -4.44 34.39
N TRP A 75 3.96 -3.38 33.62
CA TRP A 75 4.94 -2.32 33.33
C TRP A 75 4.85 -1.19 34.36
N THR A 76 3.64 -0.77 34.70
CA THR A 76 3.39 0.23 35.73
C THR A 76 2.40 -0.34 36.74
N LEU A 77 2.71 -0.17 38.03
CA LEU A 77 1.87 -0.55 39.15
C LEU A 77 1.50 0.73 39.92
N ASP A 78 0.49 1.45 39.42
CA ASP A 78 -0.20 2.46 40.23
C ASP A 78 -1.53 1.90 40.71
N ASN A 79 -1.99 2.35 41.86
CA ASN A 79 -3.19 1.80 42.47
C ASN A 79 -4.45 1.96 41.62
N ASP A 80 -4.47 2.95 40.72
CA ASP A 80 -5.61 3.28 39.86
C ASP A 80 -5.39 2.94 38.38
N PHE A 81 -4.16 2.59 37.96
CA PHE A 81 -3.80 2.34 36.54
C PHE A 81 -2.73 1.27 36.42
N SER A 82 -3.09 0.13 35.85
CA SER A 82 -2.14 -0.94 35.48
C SER A 82 -1.92 -0.96 33.98
N LEU A 83 -0.69 -0.72 33.54
CA LEU A 83 -0.29 -0.93 32.16
C LEU A 83 0.54 -2.22 32.10
N GLU A 84 0.03 -3.17 31.36
CA GLU A 84 0.63 -4.48 31.23
C GLU A 84 1.26 -4.63 29.86
N CYS A 85 2.38 -5.30 29.77
CA CYS A 85 3.03 -5.69 28.52
C CYS A 85 3.10 -7.21 28.45
N GLY A 86 2.88 -7.78 27.29
CA GLY A 86 2.90 -9.22 27.16
C GLY A 86 2.90 -9.69 25.71
N TYR A 87 2.70 -10.98 25.56
CA TYR A 87 2.47 -11.58 24.26
C TYR A 87 1.28 -12.54 24.30
N LEU A 88 0.55 -12.53 23.20
CA LEU A 88 -0.61 -13.36 22.94
C LEU A 88 -0.32 -14.28 21.76
N ILE A 89 -0.49 -15.56 21.96
CA ILE A 89 -0.34 -16.58 20.92
C ILE A 89 -1.65 -17.32 20.75
N ASP A 90 -2.31 -17.00 19.65
CA ASP A 90 -3.55 -17.62 19.20
C ASP A 90 -3.44 -18.01 17.72
N PRO A 91 -4.44 -18.66 17.12
CA PRO A 91 -4.41 -19.05 15.72
C PRO A 91 -4.13 -17.90 14.76
N LEU A 92 -4.69 -16.70 15.00
CA LEU A 92 -4.49 -15.51 14.18
C LEU A 92 -3.02 -15.05 14.23
N THR A 93 -2.42 -15.01 15.43
CA THR A 93 -0.99 -14.66 15.57
C THR A 93 -0.10 -15.67 14.89
N SER A 94 -0.35 -16.97 15.04
CA SER A 94 0.48 -18.02 14.46
C SER A 94 0.45 -17.99 12.93
N ILE A 95 -0.71 -17.77 12.32
CA ILE A 95 -0.85 -17.57 10.86
C ILE A 95 -0.03 -16.35 10.40
N MET A 96 -0.17 -15.21 11.06
CA MET A 96 0.56 -14.01 10.70
C MET A 96 2.07 -14.15 10.91
N LEU A 97 2.51 -14.82 11.96
CA LEU A 97 3.94 -15.11 12.19
C LEU A 97 4.53 -15.94 11.05
N MET A 98 3.80 -16.97 10.59
CA MET A 98 4.21 -17.78 9.44
C MET A 98 4.32 -16.94 8.16
N LEU A 99 3.36 -16.06 7.88
CA LEU A 99 3.36 -15.22 6.71
C LEU A 99 4.52 -14.22 6.72
N ILE A 100 4.71 -13.50 7.83
CA ILE A 100 5.75 -12.48 7.96
C ILE A 100 7.15 -13.10 7.82
N THR A 101 7.39 -14.25 8.48
CA THR A 101 8.70 -14.88 8.46
C THR A 101 9.02 -15.51 7.12
N THR A 102 8.11 -16.27 6.51
CA THR A 102 8.35 -16.95 5.22
C THR A 102 8.55 -15.95 4.10
N VAL A 103 7.65 -14.96 3.95
CA VAL A 103 7.77 -13.93 2.92
C VAL A 103 8.98 -13.04 3.21
N GLY A 104 9.22 -12.68 4.47
CA GLY A 104 10.36 -11.85 4.88
C GLY A 104 11.70 -12.47 4.52
N ILE A 105 11.90 -13.76 4.76
CA ILE A 105 13.12 -14.49 4.39
C ILE A 105 13.31 -14.48 2.88
N MET A 106 12.26 -14.80 2.11
CA MET A 106 12.34 -14.82 0.64
C MET A 106 12.69 -13.44 0.09
N VAL A 107 12.09 -12.38 0.64
CA VAL A 107 12.39 -10.99 0.24
C VAL A 107 13.82 -10.59 0.63
N LEU A 108 14.33 -10.97 1.79
CA LEU A 108 15.71 -10.65 2.21
C LEU A 108 16.75 -11.35 1.32
N ILE A 109 16.54 -12.64 0.97
CA ILE A 109 17.41 -13.37 0.04
C ILE A 109 17.40 -12.69 -1.34
N TYR A 110 16.21 -12.34 -1.86
CA TYR A 110 16.06 -11.64 -3.12
C TYR A 110 16.78 -10.29 -3.14
N SER A 111 16.69 -9.57 -2.01
CA SER A 111 17.23 -8.21 -1.86
C SER A 111 18.75 -8.17 -1.90
N ASP A 112 19.44 -9.24 -1.54
CA ASP A 112 20.91 -9.28 -1.55
C ASP A 112 21.49 -8.94 -2.94
N ASN A 113 20.91 -9.55 -3.98
CA ASN A 113 21.37 -9.27 -5.34
C ASN A 113 20.68 -8.03 -5.94
N TYR A 114 19.38 -7.82 -5.69
CA TYR A 114 18.66 -6.66 -6.21
C TYR A 114 19.28 -5.33 -5.77
N MET A 115 19.76 -5.22 -4.52
CA MET A 115 20.36 -4.02 -3.96
C MET A 115 21.91 -4.04 -4.00
N ALA A 116 22.53 -5.03 -4.65
CA ALA A 116 24.00 -5.23 -4.62
C ALA A 116 24.81 -4.02 -5.08
N HIS A 117 24.31 -3.25 -6.03
CA HIS A 117 24.97 -2.08 -6.60
C HIS A 117 24.62 -0.75 -5.91
N ASP A 118 23.61 -0.75 -4.99
CA ASP A 118 23.16 0.45 -4.31
C ASP A 118 24.10 0.83 -3.14
N GLN A 119 24.40 2.13 -3.01
CA GLN A 119 25.22 2.66 -1.91
C GLN A 119 24.52 2.54 -0.56
N GLY A 120 23.18 2.53 -0.54
CA GLY A 120 22.35 2.42 0.64
C GLY A 120 22.13 0.99 1.16
N TYR A 121 22.85 -0.01 0.67
CA TYR A 121 22.65 -1.43 1.00
C TYR A 121 22.50 -1.72 2.50
N LEU A 122 23.42 -1.21 3.34
CA LEU A 122 23.35 -1.42 4.80
C LEU A 122 22.11 -0.81 5.43
N ARG A 123 21.78 0.43 5.01
CA ARG A 123 20.59 1.12 5.49
C ARG A 123 19.33 0.38 5.09
N PHE A 124 19.30 -0.20 3.88
CA PHE A 124 18.18 -1.02 3.42
C PHE A 124 17.95 -2.24 4.32
N PHE A 125 18.99 -3.03 4.59
CA PHE A 125 18.89 -4.22 5.44
C PHE A 125 18.53 -3.87 6.89
N ALA A 126 19.07 -2.76 7.43
CA ALA A 126 18.68 -2.28 8.75
C ALA A 126 17.19 -1.93 8.82
N TYR A 127 16.68 -1.18 7.85
CA TYR A 127 15.27 -0.79 7.82
C TYR A 127 14.34 -1.98 7.59
N MET A 128 14.72 -2.94 6.74
CA MET A 128 13.95 -4.16 6.48
C MET A 128 13.87 -5.06 7.71
N SER A 129 15.00 -5.23 8.41
CA SER A 129 15.04 -6.02 9.66
C SER A 129 14.25 -5.33 10.77
N PHE A 130 14.35 -4.02 10.90
CA PHE A 130 13.56 -3.24 11.87
C PHE A 130 12.07 -3.27 11.57
N PHE A 131 11.69 -3.22 10.30
CA PHE A 131 10.31 -3.39 9.87
C PHE A 131 9.77 -4.79 10.22
N SER A 132 10.55 -5.84 9.96
CA SER A 132 10.16 -7.22 10.32
C SER A 132 9.97 -7.38 11.83
N THR A 133 10.86 -6.80 12.63
CA THR A 133 10.73 -6.75 14.10
C THR A 133 9.45 -6.06 14.54
N SER A 134 9.16 -4.88 13.98
CA SER A 134 7.97 -4.12 14.32
C SER A 134 6.68 -4.87 13.97
N MET A 135 6.66 -5.58 12.85
CA MET A 135 5.52 -6.41 12.45
C MET A 135 5.33 -7.63 13.36
N LEU A 136 6.44 -8.30 13.74
CA LEU A 136 6.38 -9.43 14.68
C LEU A 136 5.86 -8.96 16.06
N GLY A 137 6.34 -7.81 16.54
CA GLY A 137 5.85 -7.23 17.78
C GLY A 137 4.37 -6.83 17.73
N LEU A 138 3.90 -6.27 16.60
CA LEU A 138 2.50 -5.93 16.39
C LEU A 138 1.60 -7.15 16.50
N VAL A 139 1.98 -8.24 15.84
CA VAL A 139 1.16 -9.46 15.77
C VAL A 139 1.11 -10.19 17.10
N THR A 140 2.21 -10.19 17.87
CA THR A 140 2.28 -10.85 19.18
C THR A 140 1.74 -10.01 20.35
N SER A 141 1.32 -8.78 20.12
CA SER A 141 0.83 -7.88 21.17
C SER A 141 -0.38 -8.43 21.92
N SER A 142 -0.39 -8.30 23.25
CA SER A 142 -1.46 -8.76 24.14
C SER A 142 -2.58 -7.74 24.34
N ASN A 143 -2.32 -6.44 24.15
CA ASN A 143 -3.25 -5.36 24.41
C ASN A 143 -3.25 -4.28 23.32
N LEU A 144 -4.24 -3.40 23.36
CA LEU A 144 -4.45 -2.32 22.37
C LEU A 144 -3.32 -1.29 22.37
N VAL A 145 -2.76 -0.93 23.54
CA VAL A 145 -1.67 0.06 23.62
C VAL A 145 -0.40 -0.47 23.00
N GLN A 146 -0.08 -1.73 23.28
CA GLN A 146 1.09 -2.40 22.69
C GLN A 146 0.94 -2.54 21.16
N ILE A 147 -0.26 -2.90 20.65
CA ILE A 147 -0.54 -2.85 19.21
C ILE A 147 -0.28 -1.44 18.68
N TYR A 148 -0.76 -0.39 19.35
CA TYR A 148 -0.59 0.99 18.87
C TYR A 148 0.89 1.39 18.78
N ILE A 149 1.72 1.03 19.76
CA ILE A 149 3.18 1.30 19.73
C ILE A 149 3.82 0.65 18.49
N PHE A 150 3.58 -0.63 18.28
CA PHE A 150 4.15 -1.32 17.11
C PHE A 150 3.51 -0.87 15.79
N TRP A 151 2.26 -0.46 15.80
CA TRP A 151 1.55 0.13 14.67
C TRP A 151 2.23 1.40 14.17
N GLU A 152 2.63 2.25 15.08
CA GLU A 152 3.38 3.47 14.79
C GLU A 152 4.79 3.17 14.30
N LEU A 153 5.48 2.18 14.88
CA LEU A 153 6.80 1.74 14.43
C LEU A 153 6.76 1.19 13.01
N VAL A 154 5.75 0.39 12.66
CA VAL A 154 5.53 -0.08 11.27
C VAL A 154 5.30 1.10 10.32
N GLY A 155 4.53 2.11 10.76
CA GLY A 155 4.33 3.34 10.01
C GLY A 155 5.63 4.11 9.74
N MET A 156 6.47 4.26 10.76
CA MET A 156 7.78 4.91 10.66
C MET A 156 8.73 4.14 9.73
N CYS A 157 8.79 2.81 9.86
CA CYS A 157 9.60 1.97 8.98
C CYS A 157 9.17 2.10 7.52
N SER A 158 7.87 2.12 7.26
CA SER A 158 7.33 2.29 5.91
C SER A 158 7.71 3.64 5.30
N TYR A 159 7.68 4.72 6.09
CA TYR A 159 8.14 6.04 5.67
C TYR A 159 9.60 6.01 5.21
N LEU A 160 10.50 5.40 6.02
CA LEU A 160 11.93 5.28 5.71
C LEU A 160 12.19 4.42 4.47
N LEU A 161 11.40 3.37 4.28
CA LEU A 161 11.55 2.42 3.18
C LEU A 161 10.97 2.96 1.86
N ILE A 162 9.81 3.62 1.87
CA ILE A 162 9.25 4.27 0.67
C ILE A 162 10.16 5.42 0.21
N GLY A 163 10.64 6.23 1.16
CA GLY A 163 11.58 7.33 0.91
C GLY A 163 13.05 6.89 0.82
N PHE A 164 13.34 5.61 0.56
CA PHE A 164 14.70 5.09 0.53
C PHE A 164 15.61 5.87 -0.43
N TRP A 165 15.14 6.17 -1.63
CA TRP A 165 15.81 7.03 -2.59
C TRP A 165 15.39 8.51 -2.42
N PHE A 166 15.66 9.07 -1.26
CA PHE A 166 15.24 10.42 -0.86
C PHE A 166 15.74 11.54 -1.79
N THR A 167 16.78 11.29 -2.57
CA THR A 167 17.28 12.24 -3.58
C THR A 167 16.33 12.43 -4.77
N ARG A 168 15.39 11.49 -4.94
CA ARG A 168 14.37 11.57 -5.99
C ARG A 168 13.13 12.31 -5.45
N PRO A 169 12.75 13.48 -6.04
CA PRO A 169 11.57 14.22 -5.58
C PRO A 169 10.27 13.40 -5.53
N PRO A 170 9.96 12.51 -6.52
CA PRO A 170 8.77 11.67 -6.44
C PRO A 170 8.75 10.75 -5.23
N ALA A 171 9.90 10.15 -4.85
CA ALA A 171 10.00 9.27 -3.68
C ALA A 171 9.82 10.05 -2.37
N GLY A 172 10.39 11.27 -2.28
CA GLY A 172 10.19 12.17 -1.14
C GLY A 172 8.73 12.58 -0.96
N ASN A 173 8.04 12.94 -2.04
CA ASN A 173 6.62 13.28 -2.01
C ASN A 173 5.74 12.06 -1.67
N ALA A 174 6.09 10.88 -2.19
CA ALA A 174 5.37 9.65 -1.93
C ALA A 174 5.44 9.22 -0.47
N CYS A 175 6.63 9.28 0.16
CA CYS A 175 6.77 8.91 1.56
C CYS A 175 6.05 9.88 2.50
N GLN A 176 6.09 11.20 2.22
CA GLN A 176 5.32 12.19 2.98
C GLN A 176 3.82 11.96 2.86
N LYS A 177 3.31 11.72 1.64
CA LYS A 177 1.90 11.41 1.39
C LYS A 177 1.47 10.16 2.16
N ALA A 178 2.26 9.09 2.08
CA ALA A 178 1.99 7.85 2.81
C ALA A 178 1.96 8.06 4.33
N PHE A 179 2.92 8.81 4.86
CA PHE A 179 3.00 9.09 6.29
C PHE A 179 1.79 9.90 6.78
N VAL A 180 1.47 11.02 6.12
CA VAL A 180 0.36 11.89 6.52
C VAL A 180 -0.99 11.19 6.43
N THR A 181 -1.25 10.44 5.33
CA THR A 181 -2.53 9.74 5.17
C THR A 181 -2.69 8.62 6.22
N ASN A 182 -1.63 7.89 6.54
CA ASN A 182 -1.67 6.89 7.59
C ASN A 182 -1.88 7.52 8.97
N ARG A 183 -1.24 8.65 9.26
CA ARG A 183 -1.40 9.36 10.55
C ARG A 183 -2.83 9.83 10.82
N VAL A 184 -3.59 10.20 9.80
CA VAL A 184 -5.01 10.53 9.96
C VAL A 184 -5.78 9.33 10.52
N GLY A 185 -5.54 8.13 10.00
CA GLY A 185 -6.16 6.92 10.53
C GLY A 185 -5.59 6.50 11.89
N ASP A 186 -4.29 6.64 12.09
CA ASP A 186 -3.62 6.28 13.36
C ASP A 186 -4.13 7.16 14.52
N PHE A 187 -4.41 8.44 14.26
CA PHE A 187 -5.05 9.33 15.24
C PHE A 187 -6.48 8.88 15.54
N GLY A 188 -7.26 8.47 14.53
CA GLY A 188 -8.57 7.86 14.75
C GLY A 188 -8.47 6.61 15.61
N LEU A 189 -7.51 5.72 15.33
CA LEU A 189 -7.26 4.52 16.13
C LEU A 189 -6.99 4.85 17.59
N LEU A 190 -6.13 5.84 17.88
CA LEU A 190 -5.83 6.28 19.24
C LEU A 190 -7.09 6.74 19.97
N LEU A 191 -7.89 7.60 19.33
CA LEU A 191 -9.14 8.07 19.94
C LEU A 191 -10.12 6.92 20.19
N GLY A 192 -10.19 5.95 19.28
CA GLY A 192 -10.99 4.74 19.46
C GLY A 192 -10.52 3.90 20.64
N ILE A 193 -9.22 3.69 20.81
CA ILE A 193 -8.63 2.98 21.95
C ILE A 193 -8.97 3.67 23.28
N LEU A 194 -8.79 4.98 23.34
CA LEU A 194 -9.11 5.75 24.53
C LEU A 194 -10.62 5.75 24.84
N GLY A 195 -11.47 5.79 23.79
CA GLY A 195 -12.91 5.70 23.95
C GLY A 195 -13.38 4.36 24.51
N PHE A 196 -12.79 3.24 24.05
CA PHE A 196 -13.08 1.92 24.62
C PHE A 196 -12.51 1.75 26.02
N TYR A 197 -11.35 2.29 26.32
CA TYR A 197 -10.83 2.33 27.69
C TYR A 197 -11.77 3.10 28.64
N TRP A 198 -12.33 4.22 28.18
CA TRP A 198 -13.32 4.97 28.96
C TRP A 198 -14.57 4.14 29.31
N ILE A 199 -14.98 3.23 28.42
CA ILE A 199 -16.15 2.38 28.60
C ILE A 199 -15.83 1.17 29.50
N THR A 200 -14.69 0.50 29.23
CA THR A 200 -14.38 -0.82 29.82
C THR A 200 -13.37 -0.77 30.96
N GLY A 201 -12.54 0.28 31.04
CA GLY A 201 -11.48 0.39 32.04
C GLY A 201 -10.26 -0.51 31.79
N SER A 202 -10.23 -1.29 30.69
CA SER A 202 -9.13 -2.19 30.38
C SER A 202 -8.65 -2.02 28.94
N PHE A 203 -7.36 -2.26 28.69
CA PHE A 203 -6.75 -2.32 27.35
C PHE A 203 -6.56 -3.75 26.85
N GLU A 204 -6.69 -4.75 27.72
CA GLU A 204 -6.50 -6.16 27.38
C GLU A 204 -7.65 -6.70 26.54
N PHE A 205 -7.33 -7.52 25.53
CA PHE A 205 -8.36 -8.03 24.62
C PHE A 205 -9.40 -8.88 25.32
N ARG A 206 -8.97 -9.76 26.22
CA ARG A 206 -9.88 -10.68 26.91
C ARG A 206 -10.89 -9.90 27.75
N ASP A 207 -10.40 -9.03 28.63
CA ASP A 207 -11.23 -8.24 29.53
C ASP A 207 -12.15 -7.30 28.73
N LEU A 208 -11.59 -6.67 27.70
CA LEU A 208 -12.34 -5.77 26.82
C LEU A 208 -13.55 -6.49 26.19
N PHE A 209 -13.38 -7.70 25.69
CA PHE A 209 -14.47 -8.45 25.07
C PHE A 209 -15.50 -8.92 26.10
N GLU A 210 -15.07 -9.44 27.25
CA GLU A 210 -15.96 -9.91 28.32
C GLU A 210 -16.77 -8.76 28.92
N ILE A 211 -16.12 -7.67 29.34
CA ILE A 211 -16.77 -6.49 29.94
C ILE A 211 -17.72 -5.85 28.93
N PHE A 212 -17.29 -5.68 27.67
CA PHE A 212 -18.09 -5.02 26.67
C PHE A 212 -19.37 -5.81 26.32
N ASN A 213 -19.26 -7.14 26.17
CA ASN A 213 -20.42 -8.00 25.96
C ASN A 213 -21.42 -7.93 27.12
N ASN A 214 -20.94 -7.90 28.35
CA ASN A 214 -21.78 -7.74 29.53
C ASN A 214 -22.48 -6.37 29.58
N LEU A 215 -21.76 -5.29 29.26
CA LEU A 215 -22.33 -3.93 29.26
C LEU A 215 -23.41 -3.76 28.16
N ILE A 216 -23.24 -4.38 27.01
CA ILE A 216 -24.26 -4.34 25.93
C ILE A 216 -25.48 -5.18 26.30
N SER A 217 -25.29 -6.38 26.86
CA SER A 217 -26.38 -7.24 27.25
C SER A 217 -27.27 -6.59 28.32
N ASN A 218 -26.66 -5.78 29.21
CA ASN A 218 -27.36 -5.02 30.26
C ASN A 218 -27.95 -3.68 29.79
N ASN A 219 -27.72 -3.26 28.53
CA ASN A 219 -28.08 -1.93 27.99
C ASN A 219 -27.50 -0.75 28.77
N GLU A 220 -26.35 -0.89 29.40
CA GLU A 220 -25.71 0.14 30.21
C GLU A 220 -24.90 1.16 29.40
N VAL A 221 -24.75 0.95 28.09
CA VAL A 221 -23.87 1.73 27.22
C VAL A 221 -24.64 2.57 26.21
N ASN A 222 -24.15 3.78 25.97
CA ASN A 222 -24.69 4.69 24.96
C ASN A 222 -24.30 4.19 23.55
N CYS A 223 -25.24 3.57 22.81
CA CYS A 223 -25.01 2.99 21.49
C CYS A 223 -24.35 3.95 20.46
N PRO A 224 -24.76 5.23 20.32
CA PRO A 224 -24.08 6.18 19.43
C PRO A 224 -22.62 6.41 19.77
N PHE A 225 -22.27 6.51 21.05
CA PHE A 225 -20.88 6.71 21.48
C PHE A 225 -20.02 5.48 21.17
N VAL A 226 -20.54 4.28 21.44
CA VAL A 226 -19.86 3.02 21.11
C VAL A 226 -19.64 2.88 19.60
N THR A 227 -20.64 3.19 18.77
CA THR A 227 -20.51 3.13 17.32
C THR A 227 -19.47 4.12 16.81
N LEU A 228 -19.38 5.31 17.39
CA LEU A 228 -18.35 6.28 17.07
C LEU A 228 -16.95 5.75 17.43
N CYS A 229 -16.75 5.22 18.63
CA CYS A 229 -15.48 4.66 19.07
C CYS A 229 -15.05 3.47 18.18
N ALA A 230 -15.98 2.58 17.83
CA ALA A 230 -15.72 1.47 16.94
C ALA A 230 -15.38 1.93 15.50
N ALA A 231 -16.05 2.97 14.98
CA ALA A 231 -15.69 3.57 13.71
C ALA A 231 -14.30 4.21 13.72
N LEU A 232 -13.90 4.82 14.83
CA LEU A 232 -12.56 5.38 15.02
C LEU A 232 -11.48 4.29 15.09
N LEU A 233 -11.74 3.16 15.78
CA LEU A 233 -10.85 1.98 15.72
C LEU A 233 -10.69 1.46 14.29
N PHE A 234 -11.79 1.38 13.56
CA PHE A 234 -11.79 0.94 12.17
C PHE A 234 -11.05 1.91 11.24
N ALA A 235 -11.03 3.22 11.53
CA ALA A 235 -10.31 4.21 10.74
C ALA A 235 -8.79 3.91 10.65
N GLY A 236 -8.18 3.40 11.73
CA GLY A 236 -6.79 2.92 11.69
C GLY A 236 -6.58 1.78 10.69
N ALA A 237 -7.49 0.82 10.68
CA ALA A 237 -7.45 -0.29 9.71
C ALA A 237 -7.65 0.20 8.28
N VAL A 238 -8.56 1.16 8.03
CA VAL A 238 -8.79 1.79 6.73
C VAL A 238 -7.52 2.44 6.18
N ALA A 239 -6.77 3.14 7.01
CA ALA A 239 -5.55 3.81 6.60
C ALA A 239 -4.45 2.82 6.19
N LYS A 240 -4.09 1.87 7.07
CA LYS A 240 -2.99 0.91 6.80
C LYS A 240 -3.32 -0.07 5.69
N SER A 241 -4.56 -0.57 5.59
CA SER A 241 -4.99 -1.47 4.52
C SER A 241 -5.39 -0.74 3.24
N ALA A 242 -5.15 0.57 3.14
CA ALA A 242 -5.45 1.38 1.95
C ALA A 242 -6.89 1.20 1.44
N GLN A 243 -7.86 1.24 2.37
CA GLN A 243 -9.27 1.22 2.02
C GLN A 243 -9.77 2.62 1.64
N PHE A 244 -10.87 2.70 0.91
CA PHE A 244 -11.53 3.98 0.67
C PHE A 244 -11.97 4.63 2.00
N PRO A 245 -11.75 5.94 2.22
CA PRO A 245 -11.16 6.93 1.33
C PRO A 245 -9.63 7.08 1.43
N LEU A 246 -8.95 6.46 2.39
CA LEU A 246 -7.51 6.68 2.69
C LEU A 246 -6.55 5.82 1.83
N HIS A 247 -6.93 5.45 0.61
CA HIS A 247 -6.17 4.56 -0.27
C HIS A 247 -5.09 5.24 -1.13
N VAL A 248 -5.10 6.57 -1.21
CA VAL A 248 -4.32 7.35 -2.19
C VAL A 248 -2.80 7.24 -2.06
N TRP A 249 -2.31 6.77 -0.93
CA TRP A 249 -0.88 6.61 -0.67
C TRP A 249 -0.29 5.33 -1.30
N LEU A 250 -1.08 4.26 -1.43
CA LEU A 250 -0.59 2.93 -1.84
C LEU A 250 0.03 2.91 -3.26
N PRO A 251 -0.58 3.48 -4.32
CA PRO A 251 0.04 3.50 -5.64
C PRO A 251 1.31 4.38 -5.70
N ASP A 252 1.40 5.43 -4.91
CA ASP A 252 2.57 6.30 -4.86
C ASP A 252 3.71 5.67 -4.05
N ALA A 253 3.40 4.81 -3.07
CA ALA A 253 4.38 4.03 -2.34
C ALA A 253 5.24 3.09 -3.23
N MET A 254 4.82 2.83 -4.48
CA MET A 254 5.58 2.06 -5.47
C MET A 254 6.85 2.76 -5.98
N GLU A 255 7.13 4.00 -5.59
CA GLU A 255 8.38 4.68 -5.89
C GLU A 255 9.60 4.10 -5.13
N GLY A 256 9.36 3.34 -4.05
CA GLY A 256 10.41 2.61 -3.33
C GLY A 256 10.97 1.40 -4.10
N PRO A 257 12.07 0.79 -3.62
CA PRO A 257 12.62 -0.45 -4.19
C PRO A 257 11.61 -1.60 -4.24
N THR A 258 11.67 -2.43 -5.30
CA THR A 258 10.68 -3.50 -5.51
C THR A 258 10.60 -4.53 -4.39
N PRO A 259 11.69 -4.98 -3.74
CA PRO A 259 11.59 -5.90 -2.60
C PRO A 259 10.75 -5.35 -1.44
N ILE A 260 10.80 -4.04 -1.21
CA ILE A 260 9.95 -3.36 -0.22
C ILE A 260 8.47 -3.51 -0.59
N SER A 261 8.15 -3.31 -1.87
CA SER A 261 6.78 -3.47 -2.34
C SER A 261 6.25 -4.89 -2.13
N ALA A 262 7.10 -5.91 -2.30
CA ALA A 262 6.74 -7.29 -2.04
C ALA A 262 6.49 -7.58 -0.56
N LEU A 263 7.25 -7.00 0.35
CA LEU A 263 7.07 -7.22 1.78
C LEU A 263 5.93 -6.36 2.35
N ILE A 264 6.02 -5.03 2.20
CA ILE A 264 5.11 -4.07 2.85
C ILE A 264 3.70 -4.18 2.27
N HIS A 265 3.57 -4.19 0.93
CA HIS A 265 2.28 -4.04 0.26
C HIS A 265 1.63 -5.37 -0.13
N ALA A 266 2.37 -6.49 -0.10
CA ALA A 266 1.81 -7.80 -0.40
C ALA A 266 1.35 -8.54 0.86
N ALA A 267 2.20 -8.63 1.91
CA ALA A 267 2.02 -9.60 2.95
C ALA A 267 1.96 -9.03 4.38
N THR A 268 2.37 -7.78 4.63
CA THR A 268 2.59 -7.34 6.01
C THR A 268 1.85 -6.06 6.39
N MET A 269 2.30 -4.86 6.02
CA MET A 269 1.71 -3.61 6.51
C MET A 269 0.23 -3.46 6.15
N VAL A 270 -0.11 -3.75 4.88
CA VAL A 270 -1.51 -3.67 4.43
C VAL A 270 -2.37 -4.77 5.03
N ALA A 271 -1.78 -5.93 5.32
CA ALA A 271 -2.41 -7.01 6.05
C ALA A 271 -2.62 -6.70 7.55
N ALA A 272 -1.82 -5.79 8.14
CA ALA A 272 -1.99 -5.37 9.53
C ALA A 272 -3.36 -4.72 9.79
N GLY A 273 -3.93 -3.99 8.81
CA GLY A 273 -5.30 -3.46 8.94
C GLY A 273 -6.35 -4.57 8.94
N ILE A 274 -6.20 -5.60 8.11
CA ILE A 274 -7.07 -6.79 8.12
C ILE A 274 -6.90 -7.56 9.44
N PHE A 275 -5.66 -7.72 9.90
CA PHE A 275 -5.34 -8.34 11.19
C PHE A 275 -6.03 -7.62 12.35
N LEU A 276 -5.99 -6.28 12.39
CA LEU A 276 -6.63 -5.49 13.44
C LEU A 276 -8.14 -5.70 13.46
N VAL A 277 -8.80 -5.67 12.29
CA VAL A 277 -10.24 -5.92 12.20
C VAL A 277 -10.58 -7.35 12.59
N ALA A 278 -9.78 -8.32 12.16
CA ALA A 278 -9.95 -9.72 12.54
C ALA A 278 -9.76 -9.94 14.07
N ARG A 279 -8.78 -9.24 14.67
CA ARG A 279 -8.53 -9.27 16.12
C ARG A 279 -9.68 -8.67 16.93
N LEU A 280 -10.24 -7.58 16.44
CA LEU A 280 -11.35 -6.86 17.10
C LEU A 280 -12.73 -7.31 16.61
N LEU A 281 -12.80 -8.37 15.82
CA LEU A 281 -14.07 -8.84 15.26
C LEU A 281 -15.09 -9.22 16.34
N PRO A 282 -14.73 -9.86 17.49
CA PRO A 282 -15.66 -10.12 18.58
C PRO A 282 -16.36 -8.87 19.11
N LEU A 283 -15.65 -7.72 19.10
CA LEU A 283 -16.20 -6.44 19.49
C LEU A 283 -17.11 -5.85 18.41
N PHE A 284 -16.72 -5.98 17.12
CA PHE A 284 -17.47 -5.39 16.00
C PHE A 284 -18.78 -6.12 15.71
N ILE A 285 -18.83 -7.45 15.88
CA ILE A 285 -20.05 -8.26 15.61
C ILE A 285 -21.22 -7.79 16.47
N VAL A 286 -20.97 -7.36 17.69
CA VAL A 286 -22.00 -6.89 18.60
C VAL A 286 -22.60 -5.54 18.18
N ILE A 287 -21.96 -4.82 17.23
CA ILE A 287 -22.38 -3.52 16.72
C ILE A 287 -22.73 -3.63 15.24
N PRO A 288 -24.00 -3.92 14.85
CA PRO A 288 -24.37 -4.19 13.45
C PRO A 288 -24.08 -3.04 12.48
N TYR A 289 -24.18 -1.79 12.94
CA TYR A 289 -23.88 -0.60 12.12
C TYR A 289 -22.43 -0.58 11.65
N ILE A 290 -21.48 -1.01 12.48
CA ILE A 290 -20.08 -1.07 12.14
C ILE A 290 -19.78 -2.21 11.16
N MET A 291 -20.39 -3.37 11.36
CA MET A 291 -20.24 -4.49 10.40
C MET A 291 -20.71 -4.10 8.99
N ASN A 292 -21.85 -3.42 8.89
CA ASN A 292 -22.33 -2.89 7.61
C ASN A 292 -21.40 -1.82 7.03
N LEU A 293 -20.81 -0.97 7.86
CA LEU A 293 -19.82 0.04 7.41
C LEU A 293 -18.56 -0.63 6.86
N ILE A 294 -18.03 -1.64 7.56
CA ILE A 294 -16.83 -2.41 7.14
C ILE A 294 -17.10 -3.08 5.80
N SER A 295 -18.24 -3.75 5.65
CA SER A 295 -18.61 -4.44 4.40
C SER A 295 -18.78 -3.45 3.23
N LEU A 296 -19.42 -2.31 3.46
CA LEU A 296 -19.63 -1.27 2.45
C LEU A 296 -18.29 -0.66 1.98
N ILE A 297 -17.41 -0.29 2.90
CA ILE A 297 -16.08 0.25 2.58
C ILE A 297 -15.26 -0.80 1.85
N GLY A 298 -15.32 -2.07 2.27
CA GLY A 298 -14.71 -3.19 1.56
C GLY A 298 -15.19 -3.28 0.11
N LEU A 299 -16.50 -3.23 -0.13
CA LEU A 299 -17.10 -3.31 -1.46
C LEU A 299 -16.66 -2.14 -2.37
N ILE A 300 -16.71 -0.90 -1.84
CA ILE A 300 -16.26 0.29 -2.59
C ILE A 300 -14.79 0.15 -2.98
N THR A 301 -13.93 -0.32 -2.07
CA THR A 301 -12.50 -0.49 -2.37
C THR A 301 -12.23 -1.59 -3.37
N VAL A 302 -12.98 -2.69 -3.35
CA VAL A 302 -12.91 -3.74 -4.39
C VAL A 302 -13.16 -3.15 -5.76
N LEU A 303 -14.26 -2.41 -5.91
CA LEU A 303 -14.67 -1.81 -7.19
C LEU A 303 -13.65 -0.75 -7.66
N LEU A 304 -13.25 0.16 -6.79
CA LEU A 304 -12.27 1.20 -7.12
C LEU A 304 -10.92 0.58 -7.51
N GLY A 305 -10.38 -0.34 -6.70
CA GLY A 305 -9.12 -1.00 -7.00
C GLY A 305 -9.12 -1.70 -8.35
N ALA A 306 -10.19 -2.44 -8.67
CA ALA A 306 -10.33 -3.14 -9.93
C ALA A 306 -10.42 -2.18 -11.13
N THR A 307 -11.23 -1.13 -11.04
CA THR A 307 -11.39 -0.16 -12.13
C THR A 307 -10.14 0.69 -12.37
N LEU A 308 -9.42 1.07 -11.31
CA LEU A 308 -8.18 1.85 -11.42
C LEU A 308 -7.00 1.04 -11.97
N ALA A 309 -7.01 -0.28 -11.83
CA ALA A 309 -5.98 -1.16 -12.38
C ALA A 309 -6.01 -1.29 -13.91
N LEU A 310 -7.16 -0.99 -14.56
CA LEU A 310 -7.40 -1.27 -15.99
C LEU A 310 -6.43 -0.59 -16.95
N ALA A 311 -6.05 0.68 -16.71
CA ALA A 311 -5.29 1.49 -17.66
C ALA A 311 -3.89 1.89 -17.17
N GLN A 312 -3.42 1.36 -16.05
CA GLN A 312 -2.09 1.70 -15.53
C GLN A 312 -0.98 1.26 -16.51
N LYS A 313 0.02 2.13 -16.68
CA LYS A 313 1.19 1.86 -17.54
C LYS A 313 2.34 1.23 -16.76
N ASP A 314 2.47 1.58 -15.48
CA ASP A 314 3.47 1.02 -14.58
C ASP A 314 3.07 -0.34 -14.07
N ILE A 315 3.96 -1.33 -14.20
CA ILE A 315 3.72 -2.70 -13.70
C ILE A 315 3.49 -2.72 -12.19
N LYS A 316 4.28 -1.97 -11.41
CA LYS A 316 4.14 -1.91 -9.95
C LYS A 316 2.84 -1.25 -9.53
N ARG A 317 2.47 -0.12 -10.15
CA ARG A 317 1.20 0.56 -9.85
C ARG A 317 0.00 -0.31 -10.20
N GLY A 318 0.07 -1.04 -11.33
CA GLY A 318 -0.96 -2.02 -11.68
C GLY A 318 -1.12 -3.11 -10.62
N LEU A 319 -0.01 -3.65 -10.11
CA LEU A 319 -0.01 -4.61 -9.01
C LEU A 319 -0.50 -4.00 -7.70
N ALA A 320 -0.21 -2.72 -7.42
CA ALA A 320 -0.69 -2.02 -6.22
C ALA A 320 -2.21 -1.86 -6.20
N TYR A 321 -2.81 -1.43 -7.31
CA TYR A 321 -4.28 -1.35 -7.40
C TYR A 321 -4.93 -2.74 -7.33
N SER A 322 -4.28 -3.76 -7.85
CA SER A 322 -4.76 -5.12 -7.68
C SER A 322 -4.64 -5.62 -6.24
N THR A 323 -3.63 -5.19 -5.44
CA THR A 323 -3.59 -5.48 -3.99
C THR A 323 -4.72 -4.78 -3.25
N MET A 324 -4.97 -3.50 -3.57
CA MET A 324 -6.08 -2.73 -3.00
C MET A 324 -7.42 -3.45 -3.21
N SER A 325 -7.68 -3.94 -4.42
CA SER A 325 -8.89 -4.70 -4.73
C SER A 325 -9.01 -5.99 -3.89
N GLN A 326 -7.91 -6.75 -3.72
CA GLN A 326 -7.94 -7.99 -2.94
C GLN A 326 -8.09 -7.74 -1.44
N LEU A 327 -7.46 -6.70 -0.90
CA LEU A 327 -7.67 -6.26 0.48
C LEU A 327 -9.12 -5.82 0.73
N GLY A 328 -9.75 -5.21 -0.28
CA GLY A 328 -11.18 -4.91 -0.25
C GLY A 328 -12.04 -6.16 -0.12
N TYR A 329 -11.72 -7.28 -0.82
CA TYR A 329 -12.42 -8.55 -0.64
C TYR A 329 -12.28 -9.12 0.77
N MET A 330 -11.09 -9.04 1.37
CA MET A 330 -10.88 -9.50 2.75
C MET A 330 -11.68 -8.65 3.75
N MET A 331 -11.68 -7.32 3.54
CA MET A 331 -12.46 -6.41 4.37
C MET A 331 -13.95 -6.63 4.21
N LEU A 332 -14.44 -6.87 2.98
CA LEU A 332 -15.81 -7.26 2.70
C LEU A 332 -16.18 -8.54 3.45
N ALA A 333 -15.33 -9.57 3.39
CA ALA A 333 -15.55 -10.85 4.07
C ALA A 333 -15.63 -10.67 5.59
N LEU A 334 -14.73 -9.88 6.20
CA LEU A 334 -14.80 -9.58 7.64
C LEU A 334 -16.08 -8.81 8.00
N GLY A 335 -16.49 -7.84 7.17
CA GLY A 335 -17.71 -7.07 7.40
C GLY A 335 -18.99 -7.90 7.27
N MET A 336 -18.98 -8.98 6.49
CA MET A 336 -20.06 -9.97 6.42
C MET A 336 -20.02 -10.98 7.58
N GLY A 337 -18.99 -10.95 8.41
CA GLY A 337 -18.79 -11.90 9.49
C GLY A 337 -18.05 -13.19 9.08
N SER A 338 -17.64 -13.33 7.84
CA SER A 338 -16.94 -14.53 7.33
C SER A 338 -15.45 -14.49 7.68
N TYR A 339 -15.15 -14.77 8.95
CA TYR A 339 -13.79 -14.75 9.49
C TYR A 339 -12.85 -15.72 8.79
N ARG A 340 -13.30 -16.98 8.60
CA ARG A 340 -12.51 -18.05 7.97
C ARG A 340 -12.12 -17.68 6.53
N SER A 341 -13.07 -17.28 5.70
CA SER A 341 -12.83 -16.96 4.30
C SER A 341 -11.90 -15.75 4.13
N ALA A 342 -12.01 -14.74 5.01
CA ALA A 342 -11.12 -13.58 5.01
C ALA A 342 -9.67 -13.95 5.30
N LEU A 343 -9.42 -14.76 6.34
CA LEU A 343 -8.07 -15.19 6.71
C LEU A 343 -7.50 -16.18 5.71
N PHE A 344 -8.31 -17.08 5.17
CA PHE A 344 -7.89 -17.97 4.10
C PHE A 344 -7.41 -17.18 2.87
N HIS A 345 -8.17 -16.17 2.47
CA HIS A 345 -7.76 -15.31 1.35
C HIS A 345 -6.52 -14.48 1.69
N LEU A 346 -6.34 -14.07 2.92
CA LEU A 346 -5.13 -13.36 3.37
C LEU A 346 -3.88 -14.23 3.18
N ILE A 347 -3.95 -15.51 3.57
CA ILE A 347 -2.82 -16.45 3.41
C ILE A 347 -2.49 -16.66 1.93
N THR A 348 -3.46 -17.03 1.12
CA THR A 348 -3.26 -17.33 -0.31
C THR A 348 -2.82 -16.11 -1.12
N HIS A 349 -3.38 -14.95 -0.81
CA HIS A 349 -3.06 -13.69 -1.44
C HIS A 349 -1.63 -13.24 -1.14
N ALA A 350 -1.17 -13.35 0.12
CA ALA A 350 0.16 -12.91 0.53
C ALA A 350 1.26 -13.57 -0.32
N TYR A 351 1.22 -14.89 -0.49
CA TYR A 351 2.19 -15.61 -1.31
C TYR A 351 2.09 -15.28 -2.79
N SER A 352 0.87 -15.24 -3.33
CA SER A 352 0.65 -14.94 -4.75
C SER A 352 1.11 -13.52 -5.11
N LYS A 353 0.89 -12.55 -4.23
CA LYS A 353 1.32 -11.17 -4.44
C LYS A 353 2.82 -10.97 -4.24
N ALA A 354 3.40 -11.60 -3.22
CA ALA A 354 4.85 -11.59 -3.05
C ALA A 354 5.56 -12.12 -4.31
N LEU A 355 5.07 -13.22 -4.87
CA LEU A 355 5.56 -13.80 -6.12
C LEU A 355 5.48 -12.81 -7.29
N LEU A 356 4.36 -12.13 -7.46
CA LEU A 356 4.16 -11.18 -8.55
C LEU A 356 5.03 -9.92 -8.41
N PHE A 357 5.19 -9.40 -7.20
CA PHE A 357 6.06 -8.25 -6.98
C PHE A 357 7.54 -8.60 -7.17
N LEU A 358 8.01 -9.74 -6.65
CA LEU A 358 9.38 -10.18 -6.90
C LEU A 358 9.61 -10.51 -8.37
N GLY A 359 8.64 -11.15 -9.04
CA GLY A 359 8.67 -11.37 -10.48
C GLY A 359 8.72 -10.08 -11.28
N SER A 360 7.94 -9.06 -10.90
CA SER A 360 8.03 -7.73 -11.52
C SER A 360 9.39 -7.08 -11.30
N GLY A 361 10.00 -7.26 -10.11
CA GLY A 361 11.35 -6.79 -9.81
C GLY A 361 12.42 -7.43 -10.71
N SER A 362 12.32 -8.73 -10.95
CA SER A 362 13.20 -9.44 -11.88
C SER A 362 13.05 -8.90 -13.33
N VAL A 363 11.81 -8.65 -13.78
CA VAL A 363 11.55 -8.03 -15.09
C VAL A 363 12.14 -6.62 -15.17
N ILE A 364 11.97 -5.79 -14.15
CA ILE A 364 12.51 -4.42 -14.10
C ILE A 364 14.04 -4.46 -14.16
N HIS A 365 14.66 -5.33 -13.37
CA HIS A 365 16.11 -5.50 -13.35
C HIS A 365 16.67 -5.95 -14.71
N SER A 366 15.98 -6.86 -15.39
CA SER A 366 16.37 -7.29 -16.75
C SER A 366 16.17 -6.17 -17.80
N MET A 367 15.17 -5.31 -17.63
CA MET A 367 14.94 -4.16 -18.51
C MET A 367 15.93 -3.01 -18.29
N GLU A 368 16.44 -2.83 -17.08
CA GLU A 368 17.44 -1.80 -16.75
C GLU A 368 18.73 -1.93 -17.55
N THR A 369 19.10 -3.14 -17.93
CA THR A 369 20.27 -3.39 -18.78
C THR A 369 20.14 -2.79 -20.19
N ILE A 370 18.91 -2.59 -20.67
CA ILE A 370 18.61 -2.07 -22.01
C ILE A 370 18.26 -0.57 -21.97
N VAL A 371 17.38 -0.20 -21.03
CA VAL A 371 16.78 1.16 -20.96
C VAL A 371 17.62 2.09 -20.09
N GLY A 372 18.54 1.54 -19.28
CA GLY A 372 19.29 2.24 -18.27
C GLY A 372 18.52 2.42 -16.97
N TYR A 373 19.18 2.96 -15.96
CA TYR A 373 18.68 3.16 -14.59
C TYR A 373 17.64 4.30 -14.49
N SER A 374 16.56 4.20 -15.24
CA SER A 374 15.44 5.14 -15.22
C SER A 374 14.16 4.40 -14.86
N PRO A 375 13.64 4.55 -13.64
CA PRO A 375 12.40 3.86 -13.20
C PRO A 375 11.20 4.16 -14.09
N ASP A 376 11.07 5.40 -14.58
CA ASP A 376 9.97 5.81 -15.48
C ASP A 376 9.94 5.01 -16.79
N LYS A 377 11.09 4.48 -17.20
CA LYS A 377 11.23 3.66 -18.41
C LYS A 377 11.25 2.16 -18.11
N SER A 378 12.02 1.75 -17.10
CA SER A 378 12.19 0.32 -16.77
C SER A 378 10.91 -0.32 -16.17
N GLN A 379 10.03 0.48 -15.56
CA GLN A 379 8.76 0.02 -15.00
C GLN A 379 7.58 0.11 -15.98
N ASN A 380 7.77 0.76 -17.13
CA ASN A 380 6.69 1.01 -18.09
C ASN A 380 6.42 -0.21 -18.98
N MET A 381 5.25 -0.85 -18.80
CA MET A 381 4.82 -2.01 -19.59
C MET A 381 4.73 -1.74 -21.09
N VAL A 382 4.54 -0.48 -21.50
CA VAL A 382 4.44 -0.11 -22.93
C VAL A 382 5.79 -0.29 -23.64
N LEU A 383 6.91 -0.18 -22.92
CA LEU A 383 8.25 -0.39 -23.43
C LEU A 383 8.70 -1.85 -23.40
N MET A 384 7.99 -2.68 -22.62
CA MET A 384 8.22 -4.11 -22.51
C MET A 384 7.60 -4.84 -23.71
N GLY A 385 7.59 -6.15 -23.66
CA GLY A 385 7.03 -7.06 -24.66
C GLY A 385 8.08 -8.04 -25.14
N GLY A 386 7.64 -9.24 -25.54
CA GLY A 386 8.53 -10.27 -26.09
C GLY A 386 9.54 -10.87 -25.11
N LEU A 387 9.40 -10.62 -23.81
CA LEU A 387 10.32 -11.13 -22.77
C LEU A 387 10.26 -12.66 -22.61
N ARG A 388 9.27 -13.30 -23.22
CA ARG A 388 9.04 -14.75 -23.12
C ARG A 388 10.27 -15.60 -23.41
N LYS A 389 11.07 -15.21 -24.40
CA LYS A 389 12.26 -15.97 -24.84
C LYS A 389 13.48 -15.72 -23.98
N HIS A 390 13.54 -14.55 -23.35
CA HIS A 390 14.73 -14.06 -22.66
C HIS A 390 14.69 -14.29 -21.15
N VAL A 391 13.48 -14.35 -20.56
CA VAL A 391 13.27 -14.48 -19.13
C VAL A 391 12.25 -15.61 -18.84
N PRO A 392 12.58 -16.88 -19.15
CA PRO A 392 11.61 -17.97 -19.12
C PRO A 392 11.16 -18.37 -17.70
N ILE A 393 12.06 -18.40 -16.70
CA ILE A 393 11.73 -18.78 -15.32
C ILE A 393 10.84 -17.72 -14.67
N THR A 394 11.23 -16.46 -14.79
CA THR A 394 10.42 -15.34 -14.29
C THR A 394 9.05 -15.28 -14.98
N LYS A 395 8.98 -15.56 -16.27
CA LYS A 395 7.70 -15.64 -17.00
C LYS A 395 6.79 -16.71 -16.43
N THR A 396 7.29 -17.93 -16.21
CA THR A 396 6.46 -19.04 -15.70
C THR A 396 5.99 -18.77 -14.26
N SER A 397 6.86 -18.25 -13.40
CA SER A 397 6.51 -17.87 -12.03
C SER A 397 5.47 -16.73 -12.00
N PHE A 398 5.65 -15.71 -12.84
CA PHE A 398 4.68 -14.62 -12.98
C PHE A 398 3.33 -15.11 -13.53
N LEU A 399 3.33 -16.02 -14.50
CA LEU A 399 2.11 -16.63 -15.04
C LEU A 399 1.33 -17.39 -13.94
N LEU A 400 2.01 -18.21 -13.14
CA LEU A 400 1.36 -18.95 -12.06
C LEU A 400 0.77 -18.00 -10.99
N GLY A 401 1.48 -16.93 -10.64
CA GLY A 401 0.96 -15.89 -9.76
C GLY A 401 -0.25 -15.16 -10.34
N THR A 402 -0.25 -14.86 -11.65
CA THR A 402 -1.41 -14.22 -12.32
C THR A 402 -2.62 -15.14 -12.37
N LEU A 403 -2.43 -16.42 -12.71
CA LEU A 403 -3.50 -17.41 -12.75
C LEU A 403 -4.08 -17.66 -11.35
N SER A 404 -3.24 -17.68 -10.32
CA SER A 404 -3.67 -17.80 -8.92
C SER A 404 -4.61 -16.65 -8.55
N LEU A 405 -4.21 -15.38 -8.77
CA LEU A 405 -5.07 -14.23 -8.48
C LEU A 405 -6.34 -14.15 -9.32
N CYS A 406 -6.31 -14.66 -10.56
CA CYS A 406 -7.52 -14.76 -11.38
C CYS A 406 -8.56 -15.71 -10.77
N GLY A 407 -8.14 -16.63 -9.88
CA GLY A 407 -9.01 -17.62 -9.30
C GLY A 407 -9.24 -18.83 -10.23
N ILE A 408 -8.15 -19.33 -10.84
CA ILE A 408 -8.23 -20.52 -11.70
C ILE A 408 -7.88 -21.76 -10.90
N PRO A 409 -8.74 -22.80 -10.92
CA PRO A 409 -8.43 -24.08 -10.30
C PRO A 409 -7.16 -24.71 -10.93
N PRO A 410 -6.29 -25.40 -10.18
CA PRO A 410 -6.35 -25.74 -8.76
C PRO A 410 -5.57 -24.79 -7.84
N LEU A 411 -5.25 -23.55 -8.29
CA LEU A 411 -4.34 -22.64 -7.61
C LEU A 411 -4.91 -22.08 -6.30
N ALA A 412 -4.04 -21.61 -5.39
CA ALA A 412 -4.38 -21.28 -4.02
C ALA A 412 -5.52 -20.25 -3.86
N CYS A 413 -5.45 -19.12 -4.60
CA CYS A 413 -6.47 -18.06 -4.47
C CYS A 413 -7.86 -18.45 -5.04
N PHE A 414 -7.96 -19.53 -5.82
CA PHE A 414 -9.25 -20.02 -6.28
C PHE A 414 -10.15 -20.38 -5.11
N TRP A 415 -9.67 -21.27 -4.23
CA TRP A 415 -10.42 -21.78 -3.09
C TRP A 415 -10.93 -20.68 -2.16
N SER A 416 -10.05 -19.77 -1.81
CA SER A 416 -10.37 -18.68 -0.87
C SER A 416 -11.27 -17.59 -1.49
N LYS A 417 -11.09 -17.29 -2.77
CA LYS A 417 -11.90 -16.28 -3.45
C LYS A 417 -13.32 -16.76 -3.71
N ASP A 418 -13.46 -18.03 -4.08
CA ASP A 418 -14.75 -18.67 -4.29
C ASP A 418 -15.59 -18.67 -3.00
N GLU A 419 -14.98 -18.97 -1.87
CA GLU A 419 -15.63 -18.93 -0.55
C GLU A 419 -16.14 -17.51 -0.21
N ILE A 420 -15.36 -16.45 -0.45
CA ILE A 420 -15.79 -15.06 -0.24
C ILE A 420 -16.98 -14.69 -1.15
N LEU A 421 -16.92 -15.10 -2.41
CA LEU A 421 -17.97 -14.79 -3.38
C LEU A 421 -19.30 -15.48 -3.00
N ASN A 422 -19.23 -16.72 -2.55
CA ASN A 422 -20.40 -17.47 -2.09
C ASN A 422 -20.99 -16.86 -0.80
N ASP A 423 -20.14 -16.49 0.17
CA ASP A 423 -20.59 -15.82 1.39
C ASP A 423 -21.22 -14.46 1.09
N SER A 424 -20.72 -13.73 0.08
CA SER A 424 -21.30 -12.46 -0.34
C SER A 424 -22.72 -12.61 -0.90
N TRP A 425 -23.02 -13.72 -1.58
CA TRP A 425 -24.35 -14.02 -2.08
C TRP A 425 -25.36 -14.28 -0.96
N LEU A 426 -24.91 -14.99 0.08
CA LEU A 426 -25.74 -15.25 1.26
C LEU A 426 -26.03 -13.98 2.07
N TYR A 427 -25.09 -13.02 2.10
CA TYR A 427 -25.25 -11.77 2.82
C TYR A 427 -26.16 -10.77 2.08
N SER A 428 -25.85 -10.48 0.80
CA SER A 428 -26.64 -9.56 -0.03
C SER A 428 -26.37 -9.81 -1.52
N PRO A 429 -27.44 -10.02 -2.34
CA PRO A 429 -27.28 -10.21 -3.78
C PRO A 429 -26.60 -9.03 -4.50
N ILE A 430 -26.83 -7.79 -4.04
CA ILE A 430 -26.22 -6.58 -4.63
C ILE A 430 -24.71 -6.60 -4.43
N PHE A 431 -24.26 -6.96 -3.23
CA PHE A 431 -22.83 -7.05 -2.90
C PHE A 431 -22.17 -8.17 -3.72
N ALA A 432 -22.84 -9.30 -3.86
CA ALA A 432 -22.36 -10.41 -4.66
C ALA A 432 -22.19 -10.05 -6.15
N ILE A 433 -23.17 -9.40 -6.77
CA ILE A 433 -23.10 -8.99 -8.18
C ILE A 433 -21.89 -8.08 -8.41
N ILE A 434 -21.65 -7.10 -7.52
CA ILE A 434 -20.50 -6.20 -7.62
C ILE A 434 -19.20 -6.99 -7.41
N ALA A 435 -19.14 -7.89 -6.42
CA ALA A 435 -17.99 -8.73 -6.16
C ALA A 435 -17.68 -9.66 -7.35
N TRP A 436 -18.64 -10.28 -7.97
CA TRP A 436 -18.46 -11.12 -9.17
C TRP A 436 -18.00 -10.32 -10.38
N ALA A 437 -18.61 -9.14 -10.62
CA ALA A 437 -18.18 -8.26 -11.71
C ALA A 437 -16.71 -7.85 -11.53
N THR A 438 -16.30 -7.52 -10.32
CA THR A 438 -14.91 -7.16 -10.02
C THR A 438 -13.97 -8.36 -10.08
N ALA A 439 -14.44 -9.60 -9.81
CA ALA A 439 -13.67 -10.82 -10.03
C ALA A 439 -13.33 -11.01 -11.52
N GLY A 440 -14.27 -10.74 -12.43
CA GLY A 440 -13.99 -10.72 -13.86
C GLY A 440 -12.98 -9.63 -14.28
N LEU A 441 -13.11 -8.43 -13.70
CA LEU A 441 -12.14 -7.35 -13.92
C LEU A 441 -10.75 -7.72 -13.40
N THR A 442 -10.63 -8.43 -12.28
CA THR A 442 -9.32 -8.89 -11.77
C THR A 442 -8.63 -9.82 -12.75
N ALA A 443 -9.37 -10.76 -13.33
CA ALA A 443 -8.85 -11.66 -14.36
C ALA A 443 -8.39 -10.89 -15.62
N PHE A 444 -9.17 -9.90 -16.04
CA PHE A 444 -8.87 -9.07 -17.20
C PHE A 444 -7.59 -8.26 -17.01
N TYR A 445 -7.45 -7.46 -15.97
CA TYR A 445 -6.26 -6.60 -15.82
C TYR A 445 -4.99 -7.38 -15.49
N MET A 446 -5.07 -8.49 -14.75
CA MET A 446 -3.92 -9.34 -14.48
C MET A 446 -3.37 -9.99 -15.75
N PHE A 447 -4.26 -10.51 -16.60
CA PHE A 447 -3.86 -11.06 -17.88
C PHE A 447 -3.36 -9.98 -18.85
N ARG A 448 -3.93 -8.77 -18.82
CA ARG A 448 -3.39 -7.62 -19.56
C ARG A 448 -1.94 -7.32 -19.18
N ILE A 449 -1.62 -7.27 -17.87
CA ILE A 449 -0.25 -7.04 -17.40
C ILE A 449 0.68 -8.14 -17.95
N TYR A 450 0.29 -9.40 -17.83
CA TYR A 450 1.07 -10.53 -18.33
C TYR A 450 1.31 -10.44 -19.85
N LEU A 451 0.28 -10.20 -20.64
CA LEU A 451 0.39 -10.15 -22.10
C LEU A 451 1.26 -8.98 -22.58
N LEU A 452 1.15 -7.81 -21.96
CA LEU A 452 1.94 -6.64 -22.30
C LEU A 452 3.43 -6.80 -21.95
N THR A 453 3.75 -7.54 -20.90
CA THR A 453 5.13 -7.73 -20.45
C THR A 453 5.85 -8.86 -21.18
N PHE A 454 5.21 -10.00 -21.36
CA PHE A 454 5.90 -11.22 -21.84
C PHE A 454 5.61 -11.58 -23.30
N GLU A 455 4.44 -11.23 -23.82
CA GLU A 455 4.09 -11.57 -25.20
C GLU A 455 4.38 -10.38 -26.15
N GLY A 456 4.49 -10.66 -27.44
CA GLY A 456 4.76 -9.64 -28.45
C GLY A 456 6.23 -9.51 -28.82
N HIS A 457 6.62 -8.28 -29.15
CA HIS A 457 7.98 -7.89 -29.50
C HIS A 457 8.48 -6.86 -28.48
N LEU A 458 9.80 -6.78 -28.31
CA LEU A 458 10.43 -5.81 -27.42
C LEU A 458 10.28 -4.39 -27.99
N ASN A 459 9.35 -3.63 -27.42
CA ASN A 459 8.94 -2.34 -27.96
C ASN A 459 10.03 -1.26 -27.85
N VAL A 460 11.00 -1.39 -26.94
CA VAL A 460 12.15 -0.47 -26.79
C VAL A 460 12.93 -0.34 -28.10
N HIS A 461 13.13 -1.43 -28.82
CA HIS A 461 13.89 -1.40 -30.07
C HIS A 461 13.17 -0.63 -31.19
N PHE A 462 11.83 -0.58 -31.17
CA PHE A 462 11.05 0.14 -32.17
C PHE A 462 10.97 1.65 -31.93
N GLN A 463 11.08 2.12 -30.69
CA GLN A 463 11.10 3.55 -30.40
C GLN A 463 12.34 4.29 -30.93
N ASN A 464 13.47 3.60 -31.05
CA ASN A 464 14.68 4.17 -31.60
C ASN A 464 14.63 4.38 -33.12
N TYR A 465 13.69 3.72 -33.80
CA TYR A 465 13.49 3.85 -35.26
C TYR A 465 12.46 4.93 -35.65
N SER A 466 11.66 5.43 -34.72
CA SER A 466 10.63 6.45 -34.99
C SER A 466 11.16 7.89 -34.99
N GLY A 467 12.48 8.10 -35.11
CA GLY A 467 13.11 9.40 -35.28
C GLY A 467 12.84 10.12 -36.61
N SER A 468 12.12 9.51 -37.57
CA SER A 468 11.63 10.17 -38.77
C SER A 468 10.15 10.56 -38.60
N GLN A 469 9.87 11.83 -38.65
CA GLN A 469 8.56 12.46 -38.36
C GLN A 469 7.42 12.10 -39.34
N ASN A 470 7.56 11.12 -40.24
CA ASN A 470 6.64 10.99 -41.37
C ASN A 470 6.03 9.60 -41.62
N THR A 471 5.90 8.73 -40.63
CA THR A 471 5.06 7.55 -40.83
C THR A 471 4.04 7.37 -39.73
N PRO A 472 2.73 7.31 -40.06
CA PRO A 472 1.64 7.22 -39.08
C PRO A 472 1.45 5.82 -38.50
N PHE A 473 2.47 4.97 -38.49
CA PHE A 473 2.29 3.53 -38.29
C PHE A 473 2.32 3.06 -36.83
N TYR A 474 2.78 3.86 -35.85
CA TYR A 474 2.81 3.43 -34.45
C TYR A 474 2.52 4.57 -33.48
N SER A 475 1.32 5.11 -33.53
CA SER A 475 0.77 5.76 -32.36
C SER A 475 0.27 4.65 -31.43
N ILE A 476 0.97 4.41 -30.34
CA ILE A 476 0.58 3.45 -29.32
C ILE A 476 -0.71 3.99 -28.70
N SER A 477 -1.83 3.33 -28.98
CA SER A 477 -3.10 3.67 -28.37
C SER A 477 -3.11 3.26 -26.91
N LEU A 478 -3.94 3.90 -26.16
CA LEU A 478 -4.28 3.66 -24.76
C LEU A 478 -4.56 2.18 -24.44
N TRP A 479 -4.99 1.44 -25.43
CA TRP A 479 -5.35 0.01 -25.38
C TRP A 479 -4.38 -0.86 -26.18
N GLY A 480 -3.21 -0.34 -26.56
CA GLY A 480 -2.21 -1.06 -27.35
C GLY A 480 -2.37 -0.92 -28.88
N LYS A 481 -3.30 -0.09 -29.40
CA LYS A 481 -3.50 0.18 -30.83
C LYS A 481 -3.60 1.68 -31.10
N GLY A 482 -3.02 2.14 -32.20
CA GLY A 482 -2.81 3.53 -32.56
C GLY A 482 -4.05 4.45 -32.54
N CYS A 483 -3.92 5.61 -31.92
CA CYS A 483 -4.91 6.66 -31.90
C CYS A 483 -4.58 7.75 -32.92
N SER A 484 -5.53 8.17 -33.75
CA SER A 484 -5.34 9.18 -34.77
C SER A 484 -5.16 10.58 -34.18
N GLN A 485 -4.24 11.34 -34.73
CA GLN A 485 -3.77 12.68 -34.33
C GLN A 485 -4.81 13.81 -34.32
N LYS A 486 -6.11 13.57 -34.34
CA LYS A 486 -7.12 14.65 -34.46
C LYS A 486 -7.62 15.28 -33.16
N ILE A 487 -7.14 14.84 -31.99
CA ILE A 487 -7.69 15.33 -30.69
C ILE A 487 -6.81 16.43 -30.04
N ASN A 488 -5.68 16.80 -30.64
CA ASN A 488 -4.71 17.70 -29.97
C ASN A 488 -4.97 19.21 -30.08
N LYS A 489 -6.10 19.67 -30.62
CA LYS A 489 -6.32 21.13 -30.71
C LYS A 489 -7.08 21.75 -29.54
N ASN A 490 -7.81 21.00 -28.74
CA ASN A 490 -8.60 21.56 -27.64
C ASN A 490 -8.01 21.38 -26.23
N PHE A 491 -6.88 20.67 -26.10
CA PHE A 491 -6.23 20.44 -24.79
C PHE A 491 -5.11 21.42 -24.44
N ARG A 492 -4.85 22.42 -25.28
CA ARG A 492 -3.80 23.41 -25.02
C ARG A 492 -4.12 24.43 -23.91
N LEU A 493 -5.38 24.56 -23.54
CA LEU A 493 -5.81 25.55 -22.53
C LEU A 493 -5.71 25.05 -21.08
N LEU A 494 -5.61 23.74 -20.84
CA LEU A 494 -5.46 23.20 -19.48
C LEU A 494 -4.01 22.85 -19.08
N ARG A 495 -3.04 23.04 -19.99
CA ARG A 495 -1.63 22.71 -19.75
C ARG A 495 -0.80 23.89 -19.22
N MET A 496 -1.39 25.07 -19.07
CA MET A 496 -0.65 26.28 -18.65
C MET A 496 -0.61 26.53 -17.15
N ASN A 497 -1.24 25.69 -16.30
CA ASN A 497 -1.26 25.92 -14.85
C ASN A 497 -0.49 24.88 -13.99
N ASN A 498 0.34 24.02 -14.59
CA ASN A 498 1.09 23.03 -13.81
C ASN A 498 2.57 23.40 -13.57
N ASN A 499 2.97 24.66 -13.75
CA ASN A 499 4.35 25.11 -13.49
C ASN A 499 4.54 25.93 -12.21
N GLU A 500 3.65 25.81 -11.25
CA GLU A 500 3.89 26.34 -9.91
C GLU A 500 3.84 25.25 -8.85
N SER A 501 4.82 24.35 -8.88
CA SER A 501 5.27 23.66 -7.67
C SER A 501 6.31 24.53 -6.99
N SER A 502 5.87 25.55 -6.26
CA SER A 502 6.75 26.32 -5.39
C SER A 502 7.21 25.42 -4.23
N SER A 503 8.45 25.00 -4.32
CA SER A 503 9.20 24.46 -3.20
C SER A 503 9.26 25.46 -2.06
N PHE A 504 8.92 25.05 -0.87
CA PHE A 504 8.78 25.89 0.33
C PHE A 504 10.12 26.31 0.97
N PHE A 505 11.27 25.99 0.36
CA PHE A 505 12.57 26.41 0.85
C PHE A 505 13.47 26.87 -0.27
N SER A 506 14.01 28.12 -0.08
CA SER A 506 15.13 28.72 -0.81
C SER A 506 14.77 29.64 -1.97
N LYS A 507 14.38 30.88 -1.63
CA LYS A 507 14.79 32.04 -2.41
C LYS A 507 16.19 32.49 -1.92
N LYS A 508 17.24 32.09 -2.60
CA LYS A 508 18.48 32.85 -2.67
C LYS A 508 18.71 33.20 -4.12
N THR A 509 18.35 34.42 -4.43
CA THR A 509 18.71 35.16 -5.64
C THR A 509 20.21 35.29 -5.73
N TYR A 510 20.81 34.65 -6.71
CA TYR A 510 22.07 35.08 -7.26
C TYR A 510 21.75 35.86 -8.55
N ARG A 511 21.94 37.16 -8.47
CA ARG A 511 22.02 38.08 -9.62
C ARG A 511 23.40 37.85 -10.23
N SER A 512 23.47 37.30 -11.44
CA SER A 512 24.65 37.39 -12.27
C SER A 512 24.35 38.38 -13.41
N ASP A 513 25.17 39.38 -13.47
CA ASP A 513 25.13 40.44 -14.45
C ASP A 513 25.32 39.90 -15.86
N GLU A 514 24.31 40.12 -16.70
CA GLU A 514 24.44 40.02 -18.15
C GLU A 514 25.04 41.34 -18.69
N THR A 515 26.29 41.29 -19.12
CA THR A 515 26.80 42.28 -20.07
C THR A 515 26.65 41.73 -21.49
N VAL A 516 25.71 42.33 -22.13
CA VAL A 516 25.37 42.18 -23.54
C VAL A 516 26.55 42.48 -24.45
N ARG A 517 26.84 41.60 -25.41
CA ARG A 517 27.39 42.00 -26.72
C ARG A 517 26.53 41.42 -27.84
N LYS A 518 25.75 42.30 -28.47
CA LYS A 518 25.18 42.08 -29.78
C LYS A 518 26.30 42.04 -30.81
N THR A 519 26.39 41.00 -31.60
CA THR A 519 26.89 41.02 -32.95
C THR A 519 26.27 39.95 -33.80
N ASN A 520 25.49 40.38 -34.76
CA ASN A 520 25.30 39.93 -36.14
C ASN A 520 25.17 38.45 -36.51
N ARG A 521 24.00 38.16 -37.10
CA ARG A 521 23.78 37.34 -38.31
C ARG A 521 24.71 36.12 -38.44
N GLY A 522 24.19 34.98 -38.09
CA GLY A 522 24.70 33.67 -38.55
C GLY A 522 23.57 32.68 -38.45
N GLN A 523 23.35 32.00 -39.53
CA GLN A 523 22.38 30.94 -39.81
C GLN A 523 22.11 30.00 -38.63
N PRO A 524 20.90 29.43 -38.53
CA PRO A 524 20.63 28.40 -37.53
C PRO A 524 21.52 27.23 -37.84
N PHE A 525 22.56 27.03 -37.06
CA PHE A 525 23.24 25.76 -36.96
C PHE A 525 22.23 24.75 -36.44
N ILE A 526 21.65 24.01 -37.33
CA ILE A 526 21.12 22.68 -37.05
C ILE A 526 22.32 21.90 -36.53
N ILE A 527 22.50 21.81 -35.26
CA ILE A 527 23.33 20.79 -34.65
C ILE A 527 22.60 19.47 -34.97
N ILE A 528 22.84 18.96 -36.16
CA ILE A 528 22.71 17.55 -36.38
C ILE A 528 23.80 16.95 -35.48
N ASN A 529 23.41 16.56 -34.29
CA ASN A 529 24.13 15.53 -33.58
C ASN A 529 24.07 14.32 -34.53
N ILE A 530 25.04 14.26 -35.45
CA ILE A 530 25.47 13.02 -36.05
C ILE A 530 25.90 12.20 -34.83
N VAL A 531 24.95 11.49 -34.25
CA VAL A 531 25.25 10.33 -33.43
C VAL A 531 26.05 9.47 -34.38
N HIS A 532 27.36 9.50 -34.21
CA HIS A 532 28.23 8.50 -34.77
C HIS A 532 27.55 7.18 -34.52
N PHE A 533 27.04 6.55 -35.56
CA PHE A 533 26.71 5.14 -35.55
C PHE A 533 28.03 4.42 -35.32
N ASP A 534 28.38 4.34 -34.02
CA ASP A 534 29.45 3.51 -33.54
C ASP A 534 29.05 2.09 -33.91
N THR A 535 29.79 1.57 -34.86
CA THR A 535 29.69 0.26 -35.45
C THR A 535 29.29 -0.77 -34.39
N LYS A 536 28.08 -1.35 -34.61
CA LYS A 536 27.70 -2.67 -34.10
C LYS A 536 27.93 -2.90 -32.62
N LYS A 537 27.27 -2.14 -31.74
CA LYS A 537 26.87 -2.73 -30.46
C LYS A 537 25.75 -3.70 -30.78
N PRO A 538 25.94 -5.02 -30.59
CA PRO A 538 24.85 -5.97 -30.74
C PRO A 538 23.71 -5.53 -29.86
N PHE A 539 22.47 -5.57 -30.34
CA PHE A 539 21.30 -5.27 -29.53
C PHE A 539 21.40 -6.09 -28.23
N SER A 540 21.56 -5.44 -27.10
CA SER A 540 21.54 -6.13 -25.81
C SER A 540 20.11 -6.58 -25.56
N TYR A 541 19.94 -7.89 -25.49
CA TYR A 541 18.66 -8.46 -25.08
C TYR A 541 18.64 -8.64 -23.55
N PRO A 542 17.47 -8.55 -22.93
CA PRO A 542 17.34 -8.82 -21.53
C PRO A 542 17.72 -10.28 -21.24
N TYR A 543 18.30 -10.54 -20.10
CA TYR A 543 18.66 -11.89 -19.65
C TYR A 543 18.04 -12.17 -18.29
N GLU A 544 17.93 -13.45 -17.96
CA GLU A 544 17.37 -13.91 -16.70
C GLU A 544 18.18 -13.38 -15.50
N SER A 545 17.51 -13.11 -14.41
CA SER A 545 18.14 -12.66 -13.17
C SER A 545 18.99 -13.77 -12.54
N ASP A 546 19.91 -13.40 -11.64
CA ASP A 546 20.79 -14.35 -10.95
C ASP A 546 20.01 -15.33 -10.06
N ASN A 547 20.63 -16.47 -9.75
CA ASN A 547 20.02 -17.54 -8.96
C ASN A 547 19.54 -17.09 -7.58
N THR A 548 20.19 -16.12 -6.95
CA THR A 548 19.77 -15.54 -5.67
C THR A 548 18.42 -14.83 -5.76
N MET A 549 18.05 -14.31 -6.92
CA MET A 549 16.73 -13.73 -7.17
C MET A 549 15.73 -14.80 -7.62
N LEU A 550 16.17 -15.82 -8.37
CA LEU A 550 15.29 -16.87 -8.89
C LEU A 550 14.85 -17.88 -7.81
N PHE A 551 15.72 -18.20 -6.86
CA PHE A 551 15.41 -19.13 -5.78
C PHE A 551 14.16 -18.73 -4.97
N PRO A 552 14.02 -17.49 -4.47
CA PRO A 552 12.81 -17.03 -3.80
C PRO A 552 11.56 -17.13 -4.68
N LEU A 553 11.68 -16.84 -5.98
CA LEU A 553 10.56 -16.97 -6.90
C LEU A 553 10.06 -18.42 -6.99
N LEU A 554 10.98 -19.39 -7.11
CA LEU A 554 10.63 -20.80 -7.20
C LEU A 554 9.96 -21.32 -5.89
N VAL A 555 10.49 -20.91 -4.73
CA VAL A 555 9.89 -21.27 -3.44
C VAL A 555 8.48 -20.69 -3.30
N LEU A 556 8.27 -19.43 -3.67
CA LEU A 556 6.95 -18.81 -3.62
C LEU A 556 5.97 -19.43 -4.62
N VAL A 557 6.45 -19.96 -5.77
CA VAL A 557 5.63 -20.75 -6.70
C VAL A 557 5.09 -22.00 -6.00
N LEU A 558 5.90 -22.74 -5.24
CA LEU A 558 5.44 -23.91 -4.50
C LEU A 558 4.33 -23.52 -3.50
N PHE A 559 4.49 -22.42 -2.78
CA PHE A 559 3.43 -21.94 -1.88
C PHE A 559 2.14 -21.55 -2.65
N THR A 560 2.24 -20.91 -3.80
CA THR A 560 1.05 -20.56 -4.61
C THR A 560 0.32 -21.78 -5.20
N LEU A 561 0.99 -22.92 -5.32
CA LEU A 561 0.39 -24.16 -5.76
C LEU A 561 -0.29 -24.90 -4.60
N PHE A 562 0.39 -25.02 -3.46
CA PHE A 562 0.00 -25.95 -2.40
C PHE A 562 -0.75 -25.31 -1.22
N VAL A 563 -0.56 -24.03 -0.90
CA VAL A 563 -1.18 -23.38 0.27
C VAL A 563 -2.72 -23.40 0.20
N GLY A 564 -3.29 -23.45 -1.01
CA GLY A 564 -4.74 -23.60 -1.19
C GLY A 564 -5.30 -24.90 -0.61
N SER A 565 -4.49 -25.94 -0.48
CA SER A 565 -4.95 -27.23 0.08
C SER A 565 -5.25 -27.19 1.60
N LEU A 566 -4.78 -26.16 2.31
CA LEU A 566 -5.03 -26.00 3.75
C LEU A 566 -6.50 -25.77 4.10
N GLY A 567 -7.28 -25.22 3.19
CA GLY A 567 -8.69 -24.83 3.43
C GLY A 567 -9.67 -25.54 2.50
N ILE A 568 -9.35 -26.74 1.99
CA ILE A 568 -10.27 -27.51 1.15
C ILE A 568 -11.40 -28.05 2.02
N PRO A 569 -12.68 -27.70 1.77
CA PRO A 569 -13.79 -28.01 2.66
C PRO A 569 -14.37 -29.44 2.44
N PHE A 570 -13.54 -30.45 2.17
CA PHE A 570 -14.02 -31.80 1.92
C PHE A 570 -13.76 -32.73 3.10
N ASN A 571 -14.85 -33.34 3.59
CA ASN A 571 -14.76 -34.51 4.49
C ASN A 571 -14.87 -35.79 3.69
N GLN A 572 -13.79 -36.54 3.59
CA GLN A 572 -13.86 -37.94 3.18
C GLN A 572 -13.99 -38.78 4.44
N GLU A 573 -14.85 -39.79 4.40
CA GLU A 573 -15.21 -40.62 5.54
C GLU A 573 -14.05 -40.84 6.53
N GLY A 574 -14.10 -40.12 7.68
CA GLY A 574 -13.18 -40.29 8.79
C GLY A 574 -11.91 -39.45 8.84
N THR A 575 -11.64 -38.59 7.84
CA THR A 575 -10.50 -37.62 7.86
C THR A 575 -10.95 -36.21 7.53
N ASP A 576 -10.91 -35.33 8.53
CA ASP A 576 -11.11 -33.90 8.33
C ASP A 576 -9.91 -33.34 7.58
N LEU A 577 -10.09 -33.10 6.28
CA LEU A 577 -9.07 -32.48 5.41
C LEU A 577 -8.92 -30.98 5.62
N ASP A 578 -9.87 -30.35 6.32
CA ASP A 578 -9.87 -28.91 6.58
C ASP A 578 -8.97 -28.54 7.77
N ILE A 579 -7.66 -28.47 7.50
CA ILE A 579 -6.66 -28.09 8.50
C ILE A 579 -6.90 -26.65 8.99
N LEU A 580 -7.37 -25.77 8.10
CA LEU A 580 -7.60 -24.37 8.44
C LEU A 580 -8.77 -24.20 9.42
N ALA A 581 -9.87 -24.93 9.25
CA ALA A 581 -10.99 -24.90 10.19
C ALA A 581 -10.55 -25.39 11.58
N LYS A 582 -9.75 -26.45 11.62
CA LYS A 582 -9.18 -26.98 12.87
C LYS A 582 -8.26 -25.98 13.55
N TRP A 583 -7.43 -25.29 12.77
CA TRP A 583 -6.52 -24.25 13.28
C TRP A 583 -7.27 -23.04 13.83
N LEU A 584 -8.34 -22.59 13.15
CA LEU A 584 -9.12 -21.41 13.52
C LEU A 584 -10.25 -21.74 14.55
N ALA A 585 -10.47 -23.00 14.92
CA ALA A 585 -11.56 -23.41 15.81
C ALA A 585 -11.67 -22.54 17.08
N PRO A 586 -10.58 -22.28 17.85
CA PRO A 586 -10.69 -21.49 19.07
C PRO A 586 -11.17 -20.04 18.82
N SER A 587 -10.81 -19.47 17.69
CA SER A 587 -11.23 -18.10 17.31
C SER A 587 -12.68 -18.08 16.80
N ILE A 588 -13.10 -19.13 16.09
CA ILE A 588 -14.48 -19.27 15.58
C ILE A 588 -15.46 -19.51 16.73
N ASP A 589 -15.05 -20.30 17.75
CA ASP A 589 -15.83 -20.55 18.94
C ASP A 589 -16.08 -19.27 19.75
N LEU A 590 -15.07 -18.40 19.86
CA LEU A 590 -15.21 -17.07 20.47
C LEU A 590 -16.22 -16.16 19.73
N LEU A 591 -16.38 -16.36 18.42
CA LEU A 591 -17.31 -15.61 17.58
C LEU A 591 -18.72 -16.19 17.59
N HIS A 592 -18.98 -17.32 18.32
CA HIS A 592 -20.23 -18.07 18.30
C HIS A 592 -20.72 -18.41 16.87
N GLN A 593 -19.81 -18.54 15.92
CA GLN A 593 -20.11 -18.96 14.56
C GLN A 593 -20.17 -20.47 14.48
N LYS A 594 -21.22 -21.00 13.85
CA LYS A 594 -21.27 -22.44 13.56
C LYS A 594 -20.26 -22.75 12.46
N SER A 595 -19.47 -23.80 12.66
CA SER A 595 -18.65 -24.37 11.59
C SER A 595 -19.57 -24.72 10.41
N LYS A 596 -19.18 -24.31 9.19
CA LYS A 596 -19.93 -24.73 7.99
C LYS A 596 -19.90 -26.24 7.89
N ASP A 597 -21.09 -26.83 7.68
CA ASP A 597 -21.18 -28.26 7.38
C ASP A 597 -20.36 -28.58 6.12
N SER A 598 -19.76 -29.76 6.10
CA SER A 598 -18.99 -30.24 4.95
C SER A 598 -19.84 -30.21 3.68
N THR A 599 -19.37 -29.49 2.69
CA THR A 599 -20.05 -29.40 1.39
C THR A 599 -19.79 -30.64 0.56
N ASN A 600 -20.82 -31.19 -0.09
CA ASN A 600 -20.68 -32.25 -1.06
C ASN A 600 -19.94 -31.75 -2.32
N TRP A 601 -19.15 -32.60 -2.98
CA TRP A 601 -18.46 -32.28 -4.23
C TRP A 601 -19.37 -31.67 -5.30
N TYR A 602 -20.61 -32.13 -5.39
CA TYR A 602 -21.59 -31.65 -6.37
C TYR A 602 -22.00 -30.20 -6.08
N GLU A 603 -22.30 -29.87 -4.84
CA GLU A 603 -22.65 -28.48 -4.44
C GLU A 603 -21.48 -27.54 -4.65
N PHE A 604 -20.28 -27.93 -4.23
CA PHE A 604 -19.09 -27.15 -4.48
C PHE A 604 -18.83 -26.89 -5.95
N LEU A 605 -18.93 -27.90 -6.82
CA LEU A 605 -18.76 -27.71 -8.27
C LEU A 605 -19.82 -26.79 -8.87
N LYS A 606 -21.07 -26.88 -8.42
CA LYS A 606 -22.16 -26.04 -8.87
C LYS A 606 -21.88 -24.56 -8.54
N ASP A 607 -21.41 -24.27 -7.36
CA ASP A 607 -21.08 -22.91 -6.91
C ASP A 607 -19.82 -22.37 -7.60
N ALA A 608 -18.79 -23.20 -7.75
CA ALA A 608 -17.54 -22.82 -8.38
C ALA A 608 -17.64 -22.59 -9.91
N ILE A 609 -18.56 -23.23 -10.62
CA ILE A 609 -18.71 -23.05 -12.08
C ILE A 609 -18.94 -21.59 -12.45
N PHE A 610 -19.74 -20.87 -11.67
CA PHE A 610 -20.06 -19.48 -11.97
C PHE A 610 -18.86 -18.54 -11.78
N SER A 611 -18.14 -18.65 -10.66
CA SER A 611 -16.95 -17.85 -10.38
C SER A 611 -15.82 -18.13 -11.38
N VAL A 612 -15.61 -19.39 -11.73
CA VAL A 612 -14.62 -19.83 -12.73
C VAL A 612 -14.99 -19.33 -14.13
N SER A 613 -16.25 -19.40 -14.53
CA SER A 613 -16.70 -18.93 -15.85
C SER A 613 -16.43 -17.44 -16.05
N ILE A 614 -16.68 -16.62 -15.02
CA ILE A 614 -16.40 -15.17 -15.06
C ILE A 614 -14.89 -14.91 -15.17
N ALA A 615 -14.06 -15.67 -14.45
CA ALA A 615 -12.62 -15.55 -14.55
C ALA A 615 -12.10 -15.89 -15.95
N TYR A 616 -12.56 -17.01 -16.54
CA TYR A 616 -12.20 -17.36 -17.91
C TYR A 616 -12.71 -16.35 -18.94
N PHE A 617 -13.91 -15.79 -18.76
CA PHE A 617 -14.42 -14.71 -19.62
C PHE A 617 -13.51 -13.47 -19.55
N GLY A 618 -13.07 -13.07 -18.38
CA GLY A 618 -12.10 -11.96 -18.20
C GLY A 618 -10.76 -12.22 -18.91
N ILE A 619 -10.22 -13.43 -18.80
CA ILE A 619 -9.00 -13.85 -19.50
C ILE A 619 -9.18 -13.87 -21.01
N PHE A 620 -10.32 -14.40 -21.49
CA PHE A 620 -10.65 -14.43 -22.92
C PHE A 620 -10.71 -13.01 -23.49
N LEU A 621 -11.39 -12.10 -22.81
CA LEU A 621 -11.49 -10.70 -23.21
C LEU A 621 -10.11 -10.02 -23.26
N ALA A 622 -9.25 -10.23 -22.26
CA ALA A 622 -7.89 -9.72 -22.23
C ALA A 622 -7.05 -10.30 -23.38
N SER A 623 -7.16 -11.60 -23.62
CA SER A 623 -6.44 -12.26 -24.70
C SER A 623 -6.90 -11.77 -26.07
N PHE A 624 -8.18 -11.54 -26.26
CA PHE A 624 -8.73 -11.01 -27.51
C PHE A 624 -8.22 -9.60 -27.81
N LEU A 625 -8.10 -8.74 -26.79
CA LEU A 625 -7.69 -7.35 -26.97
C LEU A 625 -6.18 -7.15 -27.05
N TYR A 626 -5.38 -7.94 -26.31
CA TYR A 626 -3.94 -7.69 -26.10
C TYR A 626 -3.02 -8.75 -26.68
N LYS A 627 -3.52 -9.94 -27.06
CA LYS A 627 -2.65 -10.98 -27.63
C LYS A 627 -2.11 -10.53 -28.99
N PRO A 628 -0.79 -10.49 -29.16
CA PRO A 628 -0.22 -10.16 -30.47
C PRO A 628 -0.50 -11.29 -31.47
N ILE A 629 -0.94 -10.93 -32.66
CA ILE A 629 -1.20 -11.88 -33.75
C ILE A 629 0.13 -12.13 -34.48
N TYR A 630 0.76 -13.27 -34.20
CA TYR A 630 2.01 -13.70 -34.88
C TYR A 630 1.78 -14.33 -36.25
N SER A 631 0.55 -14.55 -36.65
CA SER A 631 0.26 -15.27 -37.89
C SER A 631 0.16 -14.34 -39.08
N SER A 632 0.60 -14.86 -40.22
CA SER A 632 0.46 -14.30 -41.56
C SER A 632 -0.98 -14.08 -42.03
N PHE A 633 -1.97 -14.21 -41.17
CA PHE A 633 -3.34 -13.83 -41.44
C PHE A 633 -3.47 -12.29 -41.45
N LYS A 634 -2.95 -11.67 -42.52
CA LYS A 634 -3.23 -10.27 -42.84
C LYS A 634 -4.72 -9.94 -43.00
N ASN A 635 -5.59 -10.93 -42.90
CA ASN A 635 -7.05 -10.80 -43.11
C ASN A 635 -7.83 -10.41 -41.81
N PHE A 636 -7.21 -10.39 -40.64
CA PHE A 636 -7.88 -9.84 -39.43
C PHE A 636 -7.92 -8.31 -39.40
N ASP A 637 -7.25 -7.61 -40.30
CA ASP A 637 -7.56 -6.22 -40.61
C ASP A 637 -9.03 -6.04 -41.08
N LEU A 638 -9.68 -7.09 -41.53
CA LEU A 638 -11.11 -7.09 -41.87
C LEU A 638 -12.00 -6.85 -40.66
N ILE A 639 -11.73 -7.46 -39.52
CA ILE A 639 -12.49 -7.19 -38.28
C ILE A 639 -12.21 -5.75 -37.80
N ASN A 640 -10.98 -5.29 -37.88
CA ASN A 640 -10.64 -3.89 -37.62
C ASN A 640 -11.25 -2.93 -38.64
N LEU A 641 -11.42 -3.33 -39.90
CA LEU A 641 -12.12 -2.56 -40.92
C LEU A 641 -13.63 -2.54 -40.68
N PHE A 642 -14.24 -3.65 -40.29
CA PHE A 642 -15.67 -3.70 -39.89
C PHE A 642 -15.94 -2.85 -38.63
N VAL A 643 -15.03 -2.87 -37.67
CA VAL A 643 -15.08 -1.99 -36.50
C VAL A 643 -14.75 -0.55 -36.88
N LYS A 644 -14.01 -0.26 -37.96
CA LYS A 644 -13.59 1.07 -38.40
C LYS A 644 -14.66 1.92 -39.09
N THR A 645 -15.69 1.35 -39.66
CA THR A 645 -16.57 2.05 -40.62
C THR A 645 -18.02 2.32 -40.13
N GLY A 646 -18.37 1.97 -38.87
CA GLY A 646 -19.74 2.17 -38.37
C GLY A 646 -19.97 3.52 -37.69
N PRO A 647 -21.13 4.19 -37.92
CA PRO A 647 -21.49 5.44 -37.27
C PRO A 647 -21.65 5.35 -35.73
N LYS A 648 -21.78 4.16 -35.18
CA LYS A 648 -21.85 3.89 -33.73
C LYS A 648 -20.47 3.91 -33.03
N ARG A 649 -19.38 3.90 -33.79
CA ARG A 649 -17.99 3.87 -33.27
C ARG A 649 -17.66 5.09 -32.41
N SER A 650 -18.15 6.26 -32.76
CA SER A 650 -17.87 7.49 -32.00
C SER A 650 -18.44 7.44 -30.55
N ARG A 651 -19.49 6.68 -30.30
CA ARG A 651 -20.06 6.49 -28.96
C ARG A 651 -19.23 5.50 -28.13
N TRP A 652 -18.81 4.38 -28.73
CA TRP A 652 -17.95 3.40 -28.07
C TRP A 652 -16.58 3.98 -27.76
N ASP A 653 -15.96 4.71 -28.68
CA ASP A 653 -14.69 5.38 -28.44
C ASP A 653 -14.78 6.42 -27.32
N LYS A 654 -15.92 7.12 -27.20
CA LYS A 654 -16.17 8.04 -26.07
C LYS A 654 -16.26 7.30 -24.74
N ILE A 655 -17.01 6.20 -24.67
CA ILE A 655 -17.12 5.40 -23.45
C ILE A 655 -15.77 4.82 -23.04
N LEU A 656 -15.02 4.25 -23.98
CA LEU A 656 -13.69 3.71 -23.74
C LEU A 656 -12.70 4.80 -23.28
N ASN A 657 -12.77 5.99 -23.86
CA ASN A 657 -11.93 7.13 -23.43
C ASN A 657 -12.31 7.60 -22.03
N VAL A 658 -13.58 7.65 -21.68
CA VAL A 658 -14.01 8.00 -20.31
C VAL A 658 -13.53 6.95 -19.31
N LEU A 659 -13.67 5.66 -19.59
CA LEU A 659 -13.16 4.60 -18.73
C LEU A 659 -11.63 4.66 -18.58
N TYR A 660 -10.95 4.97 -19.68
CA TYR A 660 -9.51 5.15 -19.64
C TYR A 660 -9.10 6.36 -18.82
N ASP A 661 -9.70 7.51 -19.05
CA ASP A 661 -9.40 8.75 -18.32
C ASP A 661 -9.71 8.58 -16.83
N TRP A 662 -10.79 7.91 -16.48
CA TRP A 662 -11.13 7.53 -15.11
C TRP A 662 -10.00 6.69 -14.47
N SER A 663 -9.60 5.61 -15.11
CA SER A 663 -8.58 4.70 -14.59
C SER A 663 -7.18 5.35 -14.55
N TYR A 664 -6.80 6.06 -15.61
CA TYR A 664 -5.48 6.70 -15.73
C TYR A 664 -5.29 7.85 -14.74
N ASN A 665 -6.32 8.69 -14.58
CA ASN A 665 -6.32 9.83 -13.66
C ASN A 665 -6.74 9.45 -12.23
N ARG A 666 -6.75 8.15 -11.89
CA ARG A 666 -7.02 7.65 -10.53
C ARG A 666 -8.39 8.11 -9.99
N ALA A 667 -9.44 8.03 -10.83
CA ALA A 667 -10.78 8.51 -10.53
C ALA A 667 -10.85 9.99 -10.11
N TYR A 668 -9.84 10.78 -10.43
CA TYR A 668 -9.67 12.19 -10.02
C TYR A 668 -9.64 12.42 -8.49
N ILE A 669 -9.48 11.35 -7.69
CA ILE A 669 -9.48 11.44 -6.22
C ILE A 669 -8.28 12.24 -5.72
N ASP A 670 -7.09 12.07 -6.33
CA ASP A 670 -5.91 12.86 -6.01
C ASP A 670 -6.15 14.37 -6.27
N ALA A 671 -6.82 14.69 -7.37
CA ALA A 671 -7.19 16.08 -7.69
C ALA A 671 -8.20 16.64 -6.68
N PHE A 672 -9.19 15.84 -6.28
CA PHE A 672 -10.15 16.22 -5.26
C PHE A 672 -9.47 16.51 -3.92
N TYR A 673 -8.54 15.66 -3.48
CA TYR A 673 -7.80 15.90 -2.23
C TYR A 673 -6.88 17.13 -2.28
N THR A 674 -6.24 17.39 -3.42
CA THR A 674 -5.39 18.58 -3.57
C THR A 674 -6.20 19.87 -3.59
N THR A 675 -7.36 19.87 -4.21
CA THR A 675 -8.20 21.09 -4.32
C THR A 675 -9.03 21.30 -3.05
N SER A 676 -9.72 20.27 -2.54
CA SER A 676 -10.63 20.42 -1.40
C SER A 676 -9.88 20.40 -0.06
N LEU A 677 -9.15 19.33 0.27
CA LEU A 677 -8.50 19.19 1.59
C LEU A 677 -7.30 20.13 1.72
N THR A 678 -6.34 20.03 0.80
CA THR A 678 -5.12 20.83 0.90
C THR A 678 -5.42 22.31 0.67
N GLY A 679 -6.35 22.63 -0.23
CA GLY A 679 -6.83 23.98 -0.47
C GLY A 679 -7.52 24.59 0.75
N SER A 680 -8.41 23.83 1.40
CA SER A 680 -9.12 24.28 2.61
C SER A 680 -8.16 24.48 3.80
N ILE A 681 -7.20 23.54 4.02
CA ILE A 681 -6.20 23.68 5.08
C ILE A 681 -5.32 24.93 4.84
N ARG A 682 -4.89 25.15 3.59
CA ARG A 682 -4.14 26.37 3.23
C ARG A 682 -4.96 27.65 3.44
N GLY A 683 -6.24 27.61 3.07
CA GLY A 683 -7.16 28.72 3.32
C GLY A 683 -7.32 29.01 4.81
N LEU A 684 -7.50 27.97 5.62
CA LEU A 684 -7.57 28.09 7.07
C LEU A 684 -6.26 28.63 7.67
N ALA A 685 -5.12 28.14 7.21
CA ALA A 685 -3.81 28.64 7.65
C ALA A 685 -3.61 30.14 7.28
N GLN A 686 -4.07 30.58 6.11
CA GLN A 686 -4.05 32.00 5.73
C GLN A 686 -4.97 32.84 6.61
N LEU A 687 -6.15 32.32 6.96
CA LEU A 687 -7.09 33.00 7.83
C LEU A 687 -6.54 33.12 9.25
N ILE A 688 -5.98 32.07 9.81
CA ILE A 688 -5.31 32.09 11.13
C ILE A 688 -4.13 33.06 11.11
N HIS A 689 -3.29 33.02 10.07
CA HIS A 689 -2.17 33.95 9.93
C HIS A 689 -2.62 35.42 9.81
N PHE A 690 -3.74 35.66 9.09
CA PHE A 690 -4.33 37.01 9.03
C PHE A 690 -4.80 37.45 10.43
N PHE A 691 -5.48 36.57 11.15
CA PHE A 691 -5.99 36.86 12.50
C PHE A 691 -4.84 37.12 13.48
N ASP A 692 -3.83 36.31 13.48
CA ASP A 692 -2.63 36.44 14.32
C ASP A 692 -1.93 37.79 14.05
N ARG A 693 -1.57 38.05 12.79
CA ARG A 693 -0.83 39.26 12.42
C ARG A 693 -1.63 40.58 12.53
N ARG A 694 -2.92 40.55 12.14
CA ARG A 694 -3.73 41.78 12.04
C ARG A 694 -4.50 42.04 13.33
N VAL A 695 -4.97 41.01 14.03
CA VAL A 695 -5.77 41.18 15.24
C VAL A 695 -4.87 41.11 16.46
N ILE A 696 -4.17 40.02 16.71
CA ILE A 696 -3.38 39.85 17.94
C ILE A 696 -2.18 40.79 17.94
N ASP A 697 -1.32 40.72 16.95
CA ASP A 697 -0.15 41.60 16.81
C ASP A 697 -0.57 43.07 16.58
N GLY A 698 -1.67 43.25 15.86
CA GLY A 698 -2.23 44.59 15.64
C GLY A 698 -2.68 45.29 16.91
N ILE A 699 -3.31 44.58 17.83
CA ILE A 699 -3.72 45.12 19.13
C ILE A 699 -2.48 45.42 19.98
N THR A 700 -1.55 44.50 20.12
CA THR A 700 -0.34 44.71 20.92
C THR A 700 0.52 45.86 20.40
N ASN A 701 0.73 45.94 19.08
CA ASN A 701 1.44 47.03 18.45
C ASN A 701 0.66 48.35 18.56
N GLY A 702 -0.67 48.31 18.44
CA GLY A 702 -1.56 49.44 18.61
C GLY A 702 -1.46 50.06 20.02
N VAL A 703 -1.45 49.23 21.05
CA VAL A 703 -1.23 49.65 22.45
C VAL A 703 0.15 50.26 22.62
N GLY A 704 1.19 49.67 22.02
CA GLY A 704 2.55 50.23 22.00
C GLY A 704 2.62 51.60 21.32
N ILE A 705 1.99 51.78 20.16
CA ILE A 705 1.91 53.06 19.44
C ILE A 705 1.13 54.07 20.26
N MET A 706 -0.03 53.72 20.83
CA MET A 706 -0.82 54.59 21.66
C MET A 706 -0.03 55.03 22.90
N SER A 707 0.68 54.13 23.57
CA SER A 707 1.53 54.50 24.74
C SER A 707 2.64 55.46 24.34
N PHE A 708 3.20 55.30 23.14
CA PHE A 708 4.22 56.21 22.57
C PHE A 708 3.59 57.59 22.30
N PHE A 709 2.42 57.69 21.67
CA PHE A 709 1.73 58.93 21.44
C PHE A 709 1.35 59.65 22.76
N VAL A 710 0.89 58.90 23.75
CA VAL A 710 0.60 59.47 25.09
C VAL A 710 1.89 59.99 25.72
N GLY A 711 3.01 59.25 25.61
CA GLY A 711 4.31 59.66 26.12
C GLY A 711 4.79 60.97 25.44
N GLU A 712 4.69 61.07 24.13
CA GLU A 712 5.00 62.30 23.36
C GLU A 712 4.05 63.46 23.75
N GLY A 713 2.77 63.18 23.94
CA GLY A 713 1.79 64.17 24.43
C GLY A 713 2.15 64.73 25.81
N ILE A 714 2.53 63.85 26.75
CA ILE A 714 2.98 64.25 28.11
C ILE A 714 4.27 65.09 28.04
N LYS A 715 5.18 64.77 27.10
CA LYS A 715 6.41 65.53 26.87
C LYS A 715 6.13 67.00 26.50
N TYR A 716 5.08 67.26 25.70
CA TYR A 716 4.68 68.64 25.35
C TYR A 716 4.11 69.40 26.54
N VAL A 717 3.46 68.70 27.51
CA VAL A 717 2.99 69.30 28.76
C VAL A 717 4.19 69.64 29.67
N GLY A 718 5.27 68.87 29.57
CA GLY A 718 6.52 69.13 30.31
C GLY A 718 7.40 70.18 29.61
N GLY A 719 6.99 71.43 29.53
CA GLY A 719 7.67 72.51 28.83
C GLY A 719 9.01 72.99 29.40
N GLY A 720 9.65 72.28 30.30
CA GLY A 720 11.01 72.58 30.83
C GLY A 720 11.13 73.87 31.67
N ARG A 721 10.04 74.63 31.80
CA ARG A 721 10.04 75.83 32.65
C ARG A 721 9.61 75.47 34.06
N ILE A 722 10.45 75.80 35.04
CA ILE A 722 10.19 75.49 36.47
C ILE A 722 8.91 76.11 36.98
N SER A 723 8.54 77.32 36.47
CA SER A 723 7.29 77.99 36.80
C SER A 723 6.03 77.20 36.38
N PHE A 724 6.10 76.45 35.25
CA PHE A 724 4.98 75.65 34.78
C PHE A 724 4.81 74.36 35.64
N TYR A 725 5.88 73.78 36.10
CA TYR A 725 5.84 72.61 37.01
C TYR A 725 5.32 73.02 38.39
N LEU A 726 5.73 74.14 38.91
CA LEU A 726 5.22 74.73 40.15
C LEU A 726 3.72 75.04 40.05
N PHE A 727 3.29 75.68 38.99
CA PHE A 727 1.87 75.94 38.76
C PHE A 727 1.05 74.63 38.69
N PHE A 728 1.52 73.60 37.97
CA PHE A 728 0.83 72.33 37.87
C PHE A 728 0.79 71.58 39.23
N TYR A 729 1.87 71.64 39.99
CA TYR A 729 1.97 71.09 41.32
C TYR A 729 0.96 71.77 42.27
N PHE A 730 0.91 73.11 42.30
CA PHE A 730 -0.06 73.81 43.11
C PHE A 730 -1.51 73.62 42.66
N SER A 731 -1.77 73.49 41.37
CA SER A 731 -3.11 73.17 40.89
C SER A 731 -3.57 71.75 41.27
N CYS A 732 -2.68 70.75 41.22
CA CYS A 732 -2.96 69.41 41.72
C CYS A 732 -3.26 69.38 43.24
N ILE A 733 -2.51 70.15 44.06
CA ILE A 733 -2.76 70.23 45.49
C ILE A 733 -4.10 70.96 45.81
N SER A 734 -4.50 71.89 44.94
CA SER A 734 -5.78 72.59 45.15
C SER A 734 -7.01 71.78 44.74
N ILE A 735 -6.84 70.70 43.95
CA ILE A 735 -7.90 69.77 43.54
C ILE A 735 -8.00 68.61 44.51
N LEU A 736 -6.91 68.17 45.13
CA LEU A 736 -6.88 67.19 46.23
C LEU A 736 -7.32 67.84 47.55
#